data_07562ac56a0e0f070ba3c716a68f76e0
#
_entry.id   07562ac56a0e0f070ba3c716a68f76e0
#
_cell.length_a   1.000
_cell.length_b   1.000
_cell.length_c   1.000
_cell.angle_alpha   90.00
_cell.angle_beta   90.00
_cell.angle_gamma   90.00
#
_symmetry.space_group_name_H-M   'P 1'
#
loop_
_entity.id
_entity.type
_entity.pdbx_description
1 polymer ?
#
loop_
_entity_poly.entity_id
_entity_poly.type
_entity_poly.pdbx_seq_one_letter_code
_entity_poly.pdbx_strand_id
1 'polypeptide(L)'
;MILYRYVIKEHILPFLYSFGIIIFIFTMTTAVQLLDKIIAKGVSPGTVMEMFVIELGWIVALAIPMSILTSTLMTFGAMSANNEIMAVKATGQSLLQLIIPVFSAACLLTLLNIFFNDLILPDANHRLANLLTDISRKRPAVLIEPGVLVRDFPNYALWVKKVNTQTGMLSTVRIYSNVPGQDPQTIVASTGLVQMTKDEKNIELTLFNGETHSINAQNKQEYFVCRFKKQVIFLQSPETKLTRTKSDYRGDREMSSKMMLDQIAGYRKTKNSYLMEHEANLKTLVSRIKKIDSLGARFPAKAAPAGKRDENLRPFSAWARDFATSSPIIISDEKNRQNSLGSLLSRIRFEDMQISSYMVEVHKKFSLPVACIIFVLIGAPLGIMAKRGGVTVGASYSLFFFIVYWALLIWGEALADKCKISPVTAMWSGNILIGFCGLVLLWRVQRESSVRLFNPIVKLVHSFKRKGPAVQGKASGILRAIGDVPYFIVKKVAGTLPTYLIRQFIGTLAGIFIGIVVLFVAIDYVENVSRFENATLVEVLIFYWYYLPWLVQIASPIIILLACMLSIGSMAKWNELTAMKTSGMNVRQLATPLLFLGIGLMALGFYIGEKVLPNSNVLRRELIENIGKQASLKKTGSVHVNQEYRRDFYYFGDERNIYFFKDFRTNPGRAEKVWRETVQGGTLAQKIVAERAEFKNNSWYFIDGSVRTFDKNSAGLVQFDTLQDTLLKVSPSDMVVEIKSPEEMSYWELNNFVEKTRRRGEDVSKYKAQLYFKLALPVMNFIVILLGISISARAGRKGGAVLFGIGLLLTFSYWIISQFGLVFAENGQISPIIGAWFGNSLFLMIALFLYMRASK
;
A
#
# COMPACT_ATOMS: atom_id res chain seq x y z
N MET A 1 -5.82 43.82 23.91
CA MET A 1 -4.76 43.57 22.91
C MET A 1 -3.63 42.66 23.41
N ILE A 2 -3.07 42.87 24.62
CA ILE A 2 -1.96 42.06 25.16
C ILE A 2 -2.33 40.58 25.26
N LEU A 3 -3.49 40.26 25.81
CA LEU A 3 -3.98 38.86 25.95
C LEU A 3 -4.12 38.13 24.61
N TYR A 4 -4.66 38.78 23.60
CA TYR A 4 -4.82 38.21 22.27
C TYR A 4 -3.47 37.85 21.61
N ARG A 5 -2.50 38.79 21.73
CA ARG A 5 -1.13 38.56 21.24
C ARG A 5 -0.44 37.44 22.02
N TYR A 6 -0.66 37.35 23.31
CA TYR A 6 -0.14 36.28 24.16
C TYR A 6 -0.67 34.91 23.72
N VAL A 7 -2.00 34.79 23.59
CA VAL A 7 -2.65 33.51 23.22
C VAL A 7 -2.18 33.07 21.83
N ILE A 8 -2.12 33.95 20.84
CA ILE A 8 -1.63 33.59 19.50
C ILE A 8 -0.16 33.14 19.57
N LYS A 9 0.70 33.90 20.29
CA LYS A 9 2.11 33.55 20.43
C LYS A 9 2.33 32.14 21.03
N GLU A 10 1.54 31.79 22.03
CA GLU A 10 1.61 30.46 22.66
C GLU A 10 1.13 29.34 21.71
N HIS A 11 0.29 29.64 20.71
CA HIS A 11 -0.16 28.65 19.70
C HIS A 11 0.82 28.41 18.56
N ILE A 12 1.68 29.40 18.21
CA ILE A 12 2.59 29.32 17.06
C ILE A 12 3.54 28.14 17.19
N LEU A 13 4.19 27.99 18.33
CA LEU A 13 5.21 26.95 18.51
C LEU A 13 4.62 25.53 18.50
N PRO A 14 3.53 25.23 19.25
CA PRO A 14 2.84 23.95 19.14
C PRO A 14 2.29 23.68 17.73
N PHE A 15 1.82 24.70 17.02
CA PHE A 15 1.37 24.57 15.63
C PHE A 15 2.52 24.13 14.71
N LEU A 16 3.65 24.82 14.75
CA LEU A 16 4.82 24.51 13.91
C LEU A 16 5.37 23.12 14.20
N TYR A 17 5.43 22.71 15.46
CA TYR A 17 5.84 21.34 15.80
C TYR A 17 4.87 20.30 15.29
N SER A 18 3.57 20.48 15.54
CA SER A 18 2.56 19.54 15.06
C SER A 18 2.55 19.46 13.55
N PHE A 19 2.65 20.59 12.87
CA PHE A 19 2.71 20.70 11.43
C PHE A 19 3.93 19.95 10.85
N GLY A 20 5.11 20.22 11.41
CA GLY A 20 6.33 19.50 11.02
C GLY A 20 6.24 18.00 11.25
N ILE A 21 5.67 17.57 12.40
CA ILE A 21 5.46 16.16 12.73
C ILE A 21 4.53 15.47 11.73
N ILE A 22 3.41 16.10 11.41
CA ILE A 22 2.40 15.52 10.53
C ILE A 22 2.92 15.43 9.10
N ILE A 23 3.49 16.51 8.56
CA ILE A 23 4.14 16.49 7.25
C ILE A 23 5.13 15.34 7.17
N PHE A 24 5.92 15.20 8.18
CA PHE A 24 6.96 14.23 8.31
C PHE A 24 6.45 12.79 8.29
N ILE A 25 5.38 12.45 9.04
CA ILE A 25 4.77 11.12 9.05
C ILE A 25 4.24 10.76 7.66
N PHE A 26 3.53 11.69 7.01
CA PHE A 26 2.98 11.44 5.67
C PHE A 26 4.07 11.37 4.59
N THR A 27 5.09 12.22 4.67
CA THR A 27 6.23 12.15 3.75
C THR A 27 6.97 10.82 3.86
N MET A 28 7.04 10.23 5.05
CA MET A 28 7.64 8.92 5.27
C MET A 28 6.95 7.82 4.45
N THR A 29 5.62 7.72 4.54
CA THR A 29 4.86 6.72 3.79
C THR A 29 5.04 6.87 2.28
N THR A 30 5.02 8.10 1.81
CA THR A 30 5.20 8.41 0.38
C THR A 30 6.63 8.18 -0.10
N ALA A 31 7.62 8.49 0.75
CA ALA A 31 9.03 8.27 0.42
C ALA A 31 9.33 6.81 0.10
N VAL A 32 8.80 5.86 0.90
CA VAL A 32 8.96 4.42 0.64
C VAL A 32 8.44 4.04 -0.73
N GLN A 33 7.19 4.46 -1.03
CA GLN A 33 6.53 4.10 -2.30
C GLN A 33 7.22 4.70 -3.53
N LEU A 34 7.81 5.90 -3.37
CA LEU A 34 8.51 6.58 -4.45
C LEU A 34 9.93 6.01 -4.66
N LEU A 35 10.65 5.72 -3.59
CA LEU A 35 12.03 5.22 -3.68
C LEU A 35 12.11 3.92 -4.47
N ASP A 36 11.23 2.96 -4.21
CA ASP A 36 11.19 1.69 -4.94
C ASP A 36 11.00 1.89 -6.45
N LYS A 37 10.15 2.86 -6.83
CA LYS A 37 9.83 3.15 -8.24
C LYS A 37 10.92 3.93 -8.96
N ILE A 38 11.65 4.80 -8.24
CA ILE A 38 12.54 5.81 -8.82
C ILE A 38 13.96 5.27 -8.96
N ILE A 39 14.48 4.63 -7.92
CA ILE A 39 15.88 4.17 -7.89
C ILE A 39 16.08 3.02 -8.90
N ALA A 40 15.11 2.12 -9.01
CA ALA A 40 15.10 1.07 -10.01
C ALA A 40 15.18 1.58 -11.47
N LYS A 41 14.84 2.86 -11.72
CA LYS A 41 14.76 3.45 -13.07
C LYS A 41 15.87 4.46 -13.39
N GLY A 42 16.88 4.64 -12.54
CA GLY A 42 18.00 5.54 -12.80
C GLY A 42 17.58 7.01 -13.01
N VAL A 43 16.64 7.50 -12.21
CA VAL A 43 16.15 8.88 -12.28
C VAL A 43 17.17 9.82 -11.61
N SER A 44 17.36 11.01 -12.17
CA SER A 44 18.31 11.98 -11.59
C SER A 44 17.86 12.44 -10.21
N PRO A 45 18.79 12.68 -9.25
CA PRO A 45 18.46 13.15 -7.90
C PRO A 45 17.63 14.44 -7.89
N GLY A 46 17.84 15.33 -8.87
CA GLY A 46 17.07 16.56 -9.00
C GLY A 46 15.60 16.32 -9.31
N THR A 47 15.29 15.38 -10.20
CA THR A 47 13.90 15.00 -10.52
C THR A 47 13.24 14.31 -9.31
N VAL A 48 13.98 13.51 -8.56
CA VAL A 48 13.50 12.89 -7.32
C VAL A 48 13.11 13.96 -6.30
N MET A 49 13.96 14.97 -6.10
CA MET A 49 13.68 16.08 -5.19
C MET A 49 12.48 16.91 -5.66
N GLU A 50 12.35 17.17 -6.98
CA GLU A 50 11.19 17.84 -7.57
C GLU A 50 9.90 17.08 -7.24
N MET A 51 9.90 15.76 -7.40
CA MET A 51 8.74 14.91 -7.06
C MET A 51 8.40 14.99 -5.56
N PHE A 52 9.38 14.92 -4.69
CA PHE A 52 9.15 15.05 -3.25
C PHE A 52 8.52 16.40 -2.88
N VAL A 53 9.01 17.48 -3.46
CA VAL A 53 8.47 18.84 -3.19
C VAL A 53 7.03 18.96 -3.68
N ILE A 54 6.72 18.40 -4.85
CA ILE A 54 5.37 18.43 -5.41
C ILE A 54 4.42 17.57 -4.55
N GLU A 55 4.87 16.39 -4.14
CA GLU A 55 4.10 15.46 -3.29
C GLU A 55 3.76 16.06 -1.92
N LEU A 56 4.60 16.96 -1.39
CA LEU A 56 4.28 17.69 -0.15
C LEU A 56 3.00 18.51 -0.25
N GLY A 57 2.54 18.87 -1.45
CA GLY A 57 1.36 19.72 -1.63
C GLY A 57 0.10 19.18 -0.95
N TRP A 58 -0.29 17.94 -1.22
CA TRP A 58 -1.49 17.34 -0.61
C TRP A 58 -1.30 17.09 0.90
N ILE A 59 -0.06 16.77 1.31
CA ILE A 59 0.29 16.57 2.72
C ILE A 59 0.11 17.88 3.51
N VAL A 60 0.57 19.02 2.96
CA VAL A 60 0.40 20.34 3.56
C VAL A 60 -1.05 20.69 3.75
N ALA A 61 -1.88 20.46 2.73
CA ALA A 61 -3.33 20.73 2.78
C ALA A 61 -4.03 19.98 3.93
N LEU A 62 -3.61 18.73 4.18
CA LEU A 62 -4.14 17.89 5.25
C LEU A 62 -3.52 18.22 6.63
N ALA A 63 -2.23 18.57 6.65
CA ALA A 63 -1.51 18.82 7.88
C ALA A 63 -1.98 20.09 8.60
N ILE A 64 -2.45 21.11 7.89
CA ILE A 64 -2.92 22.37 8.47
C ILE A 64 -4.07 22.15 9.48
N PRO A 65 -5.23 21.52 9.11
CA PRO A 65 -6.32 21.29 10.06
C PRO A 65 -5.89 20.46 11.27
N MET A 66 -5.11 19.40 11.03
CA MET A 66 -4.62 18.52 12.09
C MET A 66 -3.74 19.28 13.09
N SER A 67 -2.87 20.14 12.57
CA SER A 67 -1.95 20.94 13.40
C SER A 67 -2.68 21.99 14.22
N ILE A 68 -3.76 22.55 13.68
CA ILE A 68 -4.64 23.47 14.44
C ILE A 68 -5.31 22.73 15.60
N LEU A 69 -5.84 21.55 15.40
CA LEU A 69 -6.44 20.75 16.46
C LEU A 69 -5.43 20.45 17.57
N THR A 70 -4.26 19.94 17.16
CA THR A 70 -3.21 19.56 18.10
C THR A 70 -2.67 20.78 18.88
N SER A 71 -2.37 21.88 18.19
CA SER A 71 -1.88 23.10 18.82
C SER A 71 -2.91 23.71 19.80
N THR A 72 -4.18 23.73 19.40
CA THR A 72 -5.27 24.25 20.25
C THR A 72 -5.42 23.41 21.51
N LEU A 73 -5.45 22.09 21.41
CA LEU A 73 -5.52 21.17 22.55
C LEU A 73 -4.30 21.30 23.47
N MET A 74 -3.10 21.36 22.87
CA MET A 74 -1.85 21.47 23.64
C MET A 74 -1.76 22.81 24.38
N THR A 75 -2.05 23.91 23.69
CA THR A 75 -1.92 25.25 24.27
C THR A 75 -2.95 25.48 25.36
N PHE A 76 -4.24 25.28 25.10
CA PHE A 76 -5.28 25.44 26.12
C PHE A 76 -5.12 24.44 27.25
N GLY A 77 -4.64 23.21 26.96
CA GLY A 77 -4.29 22.22 27.99
C GLY A 77 -3.14 22.67 28.87
N ALA A 78 -2.10 23.28 28.32
CA ALA A 78 -0.98 23.85 29.07
C ALA A 78 -1.42 25.05 29.93
N MET A 79 -2.16 26.00 29.35
CA MET A 79 -2.71 27.16 30.06
C MET A 79 -3.64 26.72 31.22
N SER A 80 -4.44 25.65 31.00
CA SER A 80 -5.30 25.07 32.04
C SER A 80 -4.48 24.42 33.16
N ALA A 81 -3.44 23.64 32.80
CA ALA A 81 -2.56 22.99 33.76
C ALA A 81 -1.74 23.97 34.61
N ASN A 82 -1.37 25.12 34.01
CA ASN A 82 -0.63 26.21 34.67
C ASN A 82 -1.55 27.17 35.47
N ASN A 83 -2.86 26.93 35.54
CA ASN A 83 -3.89 27.79 36.14
C ASN A 83 -4.04 29.16 35.47
N GLU A 84 -3.48 29.40 34.31
CA GLU A 84 -3.56 30.70 33.59
C GLU A 84 -5.01 31.02 33.21
N ILE A 85 -5.79 30.01 32.80
CA ILE A 85 -7.21 30.16 32.47
C ILE A 85 -8.02 30.57 33.72
N MET A 86 -7.68 30.04 34.90
CA MET A 86 -8.30 30.41 36.16
C MET A 86 -7.97 31.87 36.52
N ALA A 87 -6.71 32.32 36.33
CA ALA A 87 -6.29 33.69 36.57
C ALA A 87 -7.04 34.66 35.63
N VAL A 88 -7.19 34.34 34.33
CA VAL A 88 -7.94 35.18 33.38
C VAL A 88 -9.43 35.25 33.74
N LYS A 89 -10.04 34.12 34.18
CA LYS A 89 -11.41 34.15 34.71
C LYS A 89 -11.57 35.02 35.97
N ALA A 90 -10.59 34.97 36.87
CA ALA A 90 -10.61 35.75 38.11
C ALA A 90 -10.57 37.29 37.82
N THR A 91 -10.07 37.69 36.65
CA THR A 91 -10.13 39.11 36.20
C THR A 91 -11.47 39.48 35.54
N GLY A 92 -12.48 38.58 35.54
CA GLY A 92 -13.80 38.83 34.96
C GLY A 92 -13.87 38.61 33.43
N GLN A 93 -12.78 38.15 32.79
CA GLN A 93 -12.79 37.93 31.34
C GLN A 93 -13.48 36.59 30.98
N SER A 94 -14.28 36.59 29.90
CA SER A 94 -14.96 35.40 29.43
C SER A 94 -14.01 34.47 28.70
N LEU A 95 -14.25 33.18 28.77
CA LEU A 95 -13.49 32.18 28.01
C LEU A 95 -13.56 32.38 26.48
N LEU A 96 -14.66 32.95 26.00
CA LEU A 96 -14.80 33.26 24.56
C LEU A 96 -13.75 34.28 24.12
N GLN A 97 -13.41 35.27 24.96
CA GLN A 97 -12.37 36.24 24.64
C GLN A 97 -10.99 35.64 24.48
N LEU A 98 -10.72 34.48 25.13
CA LEU A 98 -9.49 33.69 24.91
C LEU A 98 -9.53 32.88 23.61
N ILE A 99 -10.72 32.43 23.17
CA ILE A 99 -10.85 31.57 21.99
C ILE A 99 -10.91 32.40 20.70
N ILE A 100 -11.52 33.61 20.73
CA ILE A 100 -11.69 34.48 19.56
C ILE A 100 -10.38 34.70 18.75
N PRO A 101 -9.22 35.00 19.33
CA PRO A 101 -8.00 35.20 18.53
C PRO A 101 -7.55 33.93 17.80
N VAL A 102 -7.70 32.78 18.43
CA VAL A 102 -7.36 31.48 17.79
C VAL A 102 -8.39 31.13 16.70
N PHE A 103 -9.65 31.42 16.95
CA PHE A 103 -10.73 31.23 15.98
C PHE A 103 -10.53 32.13 14.74
N SER A 104 -10.17 33.40 14.93
CA SER A 104 -9.87 34.32 13.80
C SER A 104 -8.64 33.86 13.00
N ALA A 105 -7.59 33.37 13.67
CA ALA A 105 -6.45 32.79 13.01
C ALA A 105 -6.82 31.51 12.21
N ALA A 106 -7.68 30.67 12.78
CA ALA A 106 -8.18 29.48 12.07
C ALA A 106 -9.03 29.84 10.84
N CYS A 107 -9.86 30.90 10.92
CA CYS A 107 -10.60 31.42 9.75
C CYS A 107 -9.64 31.86 8.64
N LEU A 108 -8.58 32.60 9.00
CA LEU A 108 -7.55 33.01 8.03
C LEU A 108 -6.86 31.80 7.39
N LEU A 109 -6.44 30.83 8.20
CA LEU A 109 -5.82 29.59 7.70
C LEU A 109 -6.78 28.76 6.86
N THR A 110 -8.08 28.76 7.17
CA THR A 110 -9.11 28.12 6.35
C THR A 110 -9.15 28.74 4.95
N LEU A 111 -9.20 30.06 4.85
CA LEU A 111 -9.22 30.76 3.56
C LEU A 111 -7.95 30.50 2.75
N LEU A 112 -6.79 30.54 3.39
CA LEU A 112 -5.52 30.22 2.75
C LEU A 112 -5.48 28.77 2.26
N ASN A 113 -6.00 27.84 3.06
CA ASN A 113 -6.03 26.42 2.70
C ASN A 113 -7.05 26.12 1.58
N ILE A 114 -8.19 26.82 1.53
CA ILE A 114 -9.12 26.75 0.38
C ILE A 114 -8.42 27.23 -0.89
N PHE A 115 -7.76 28.40 -0.83
CA PHE A 115 -7.01 28.93 -1.97
C PHE A 115 -5.94 27.94 -2.46
N PHE A 116 -5.19 27.36 -1.52
CA PHE A 116 -4.16 26.37 -1.82
C PHE A 116 -4.74 25.10 -2.47
N ASN A 117 -5.83 24.57 -1.93
CA ASN A 117 -6.48 23.35 -2.43
C ASN A 117 -7.12 23.51 -3.80
N ASP A 118 -7.62 24.70 -4.12
CA ASP A 118 -8.34 24.91 -5.37
C ASP A 118 -7.43 25.37 -6.53
N LEU A 119 -6.39 26.15 -6.25
CA LEU A 119 -5.53 26.75 -7.28
C LEU A 119 -4.14 26.11 -7.38
N ILE A 120 -3.49 25.81 -6.26
CA ILE A 120 -2.08 25.34 -6.27
C ILE A 120 -2.00 23.83 -6.37
N LEU A 121 -2.76 23.13 -5.53
CA LEU A 121 -2.70 21.67 -5.41
C LEU A 121 -3.06 20.92 -6.71
N PRO A 122 -4.07 21.33 -7.51
CA PRO A 122 -4.40 20.64 -8.75
C PRO A 122 -3.25 20.63 -9.75
N ASP A 123 -2.59 21.77 -9.94
CA ASP A 123 -1.47 21.87 -10.86
C ASP A 123 -0.23 21.11 -10.36
N ALA A 124 -0.01 21.07 -9.04
CA ALA A 124 1.02 20.22 -8.44
C ALA A 124 0.74 18.74 -8.70
N ASN A 125 -0.49 18.26 -8.45
CA ASN A 125 -0.88 16.89 -8.70
C ASN A 125 -0.75 16.50 -10.17
N HIS A 126 -1.15 17.39 -11.09
CA HIS A 126 -1.01 17.18 -12.54
C HIS A 126 0.45 17.07 -12.97
N ARG A 127 1.33 17.93 -12.42
CA ARG A 127 2.78 17.82 -12.65
C ARG A 127 3.34 16.50 -12.16
N LEU A 128 2.92 16.04 -10.98
CA LEU A 128 3.35 14.76 -10.40
C LEU A 128 2.90 13.58 -11.26
N ALA A 129 1.63 13.56 -11.70
CA ALA A 129 1.08 12.51 -12.56
C ALA A 129 1.84 12.41 -13.89
N ASN A 130 2.14 13.56 -14.50
CA ASN A 130 2.95 13.63 -15.71
C ASN A 130 4.39 13.11 -15.48
N LEU A 131 5.05 13.53 -14.40
CA LEU A 131 6.39 13.04 -14.04
C LEU A 131 6.40 11.53 -13.77
N LEU A 132 5.41 11.00 -13.05
CA LEU A 132 5.28 9.56 -12.80
C LEU A 132 5.05 8.78 -14.10
N THR A 133 4.28 9.32 -15.03
CA THR A 133 4.04 8.73 -16.34
C THR A 133 5.32 8.75 -17.17
N ASP A 134 6.03 9.88 -17.21
CA ASP A 134 7.30 10.03 -17.92
C ASP A 134 8.38 9.10 -17.36
N ILE A 135 8.45 8.96 -16.03
CA ILE A 135 9.35 7.98 -15.37
C ILE A 135 8.91 6.55 -15.66
N SER A 136 7.61 6.30 -15.76
CA SER A 136 7.09 4.96 -16.10
C SER A 136 7.43 4.58 -17.53
N ARG A 137 7.44 5.54 -18.44
CA ARG A 137 7.85 5.38 -19.84
C ARG A 137 9.37 5.33 -20.00
N LYS A 138 10.12 6.01 -19.12
CA LYS A 138 11.58 5.89 -19.09
C LYS A 138 11.95 4.48 -18.68
N ARG A 139 12.28 3.65 -19.66
CA ARG A 139 12.87 2.33 -19.40
C ARG A 139 14.33 2.39 -19.86
N PRO A 140 15.28 2.34 -18.94
CA PRO A 140 16.68 2.22 -19.31
C PRO A 140 16.93 0.89 -20.00
N ALA A 141 18.00 0.82 -20.80
CA ALA A 141 18.60 -0.43 -21.30
C ALA A 141 19.01 -1.40 -20.16
N VAL A 142 18.88 -0.98 -18.92
CA VAL A 142 19.05 -1.72 -17.65
C VAL A 142 18.00 -2.81 -17.43
N LEU A 143 16.98 -2.92 -18.28
CA LEU A 143 15.93 -3.93 -18.16
C LEU A 143 16.30 -5.34 -18.62
N ILE A 144 17.50 -5.53 -19.13
CA ILE A 144 18.01 -6.88 -19.36
C ILE A 144 18.66 -7.37 -18.09
N GLU A 145 17.84 -7.91 -17.18
CA GLU A 145 18.33 -8.53 -15.96
C GLU A 145 19.04 -9.85 -16.31
N PRO A 146 20.29 -10.06 -15.83
CA PRO A 146 20.99 -11.31 -16.09
C PRO A 146 20.26 -12.50 -15.45
N GLY A 147 20.09 -13.57 -16.21
CA GLY A 147 19.41 -14.79 -15.76
C GLY A 147 17.88 -14.75 -15.83
N VAL A 148 17.27 -13.62 -16.17
CA VAL A 148 15.82 -13.44 -16.25
C VAL A 148 15.36 -13.40 -17.71
N LEU A 149 14.24 -14.06 -18.03
CA LEU A 149 13.62 -13.96 -19.34
C LEU A 149 12.77 -12.69 -19.44
N VAL A 150 13.26 -11.69 -20.16
CA VAL A 150 12.61 -10.41 -20.39
C VAL A 150 11.61 -10.55 -21.54
N ARG A 151 10.32 -10.29 -21.28
CA ARG A 151 9.21 -10.35 -22.28
C ARG A 151 8.62 -8.97 -22.59
N ASP A 152 9.28 -7.94 -22.19
CA ASP A 152 8.79 -6.54 -22.32
C ASP A 152 8.82 -6.05 -23.77
N PHE A 153 9.48 -6.76 -24.65
CA PHE A 153 9.55 -6.45 -26.07
C PHE A 153 8.43 -7.18 -26.83
N PRO A 154 7.57 -6.46 -27.57
CA PRO A 154 6.53 -7.10 -28.35
C PRO A 154 7.12 -8.17 -29.28
N ASN A 155 6.56 -9.38 -29.25
CA ASN A 155 6.97 -10.54 -30.07
C ASN A 155 8.38 -11.10 -29.82
N TYR A 156 9.13 -10.59 -28.83
CA TYR A 156 10.46 -11.09 -28.48
C TYR A 156 10.54 -11.43 -26.99
N ALA A 157 11.16 -12.57 -26.68
CA ALA A 157 11.55 -12.90 -25.31
C ALA A 157 13.09 -13.04 -25.29
N LEU A 158 13.74 -12.27 -24.47
CA LEU A 158 15.20 -12.15 -24.40
C LEU A 158 15.71 -12.70 -23.07
N TRP A 159 16.70 -13.61 -23.15
CA TRP A 159 17.42 -14.10 -21.99
C TRP A 159 18.93 -13.88 -22.17
N VAL A 160 19.58 -13.37 -21.12
CA VAL A 160 21.02 -13.07 -21.15
C VAL A 160 21.65 -13.57 -19.87
N LYS A 161 22.79 -14.28 -19.95
CA LYS A 161 23.49 -14.83 -18.79
C LYS A 161 24.18 -13.74 -17.97
N LYS A 162 24.89 -12.79 -18.61
CA LYS A 162 25.58 -11.67 -17.94
C LYS A 162 25.41 -10.40 -18.75
N VAL A 163 25.23 -9.30 -18.06
CA VAL A 163 25.12 -7.96 -18.64
C VAL A 163 26.18 -7.06 -18.00
N ASN A 164 26.98 -6.40 -18.82
CA ASN A 164 27.83 -5.31 -18.36
C ASN A 164 27.07 -4.00 -18.57
N THR A 165 26.57 -3.44 -17.49
CA THR A 165 25.74 -2.21 -17.51
C THR A 165 26.50 -0.97 -17.95
N GLN A 166 27.84 -0.95 -17.86
CA GLN A 166 28.67 0.19 -18.28
C GLN A 166 28.95 0.18 -19.78
N THR A 167 29.19 -0.99 -20.36
CA THR A 167 29.55 -1.12 -21.79
C THR A 167 28.40 -1.56 -22.66
N GLY A 168 27.26 -1.99 -22.11
CA GLY A 168 26.15 -2.58 -22.83
C GLY A 168 26.43 -3.98 -23.42
N MET A 169 27.57 -4.58 -23.06
CA MET A 169 27.95 -5.91 -23.53
C MET A 169 27.17 -7.01 -22.84
N LEU A 170 26.63 -7.91 -23.63
CA LEU A 170 25.86 -9.07 -23.21
C LEU A 170 26.69 -10.35 -23.45
N SER A 171 26.58 -11.30 -22.54
CA SER A 171 27.24 -12.61 -22.67
C SER A 171 26.19 -13.72 -22.66
N THR A 172 26.30 -14.62 -23.62
CA THR A 172 25.35 -15.73 -23.85
C THR A 172 23.92 -15.23 -23.96
N VAL A 173 23.54 -14.83 -25.17
CA VAL A 173 22.23 -14.23 -25.48
C VAL A 173 21.33 -15.28 -26.13
N ARG A 174 20.09 -15.38 -25.68
CA ARG A 174 19.05 -16.20 -26.31
C ARG A 174 17.84 -15.32 -26.57
N ILE A 175 17.31 -15.37 -27.77
CA ILE A 175 16.15 -14.59 -28.18
C ILE A 175 15.14 -15.54 -28.80
N TYR A 176 13.93 -15.48 -28.31
CA TYR A 176 12.78 -16.17 -28.88
C TYR A 176 11.94 -15.13 -29.60
N SER A 177 11.80 -15.28 -30.93
CA SER A 177 11.01 -14.40 -31.78
C SER A 177 9.73 -15.12 -32.21
N ASN A 178 8.60 -14.46 -31.99
CA ASN A 178 7.28 -14.94 -32.42
C ASN A 178 6.52 -13.80 -33.10
N VAL A 179 7.09 -13.30 -34.20
CA VAL A 179 6.51 -12.21 -34.98
C VAL A 179 5.35 -12.74 -35.79
N PRO A 180 4.13 -12.15 -35.74
CA PRO A 180 3.00 -12.59 -36.54
C PRO A 180 3.33 -12.58 -38.03
N GLY A 181 3.06 -13.70 -38.72
CA GLY A 181 3.35 -13.87 -40.15
C GLY A 181 4.78 -14.33 -40.49
N GLN A 182 5.62 -14.57 -39.48
CA GLN A 182 6.95 -15.19 -39.65
C GLN A 182 7.01 -16.52 -38.88
N ASP A 183 7.92 -17.40 -39.34
CA ASP A 183 8.18 -18.63 -38.62
C ASP A 183 8.81 -18.35 -37.25
N PRO A 184 8.41 -19.06 -36.18
CA PRO A 184 9.02 -18.92 -34.87
C PRO A 184 10.52 -19.18 -34.92
N GLN A 185 11.32 -18.26 -34.38
CA GLN A 185 12.76 -18.31 -34.41
C GLN A 185 13.37 -18.34 -33.01
N THR A 186 14.41 -19.15 -32.85
CA THR A 186 15.30 -19.14 -31.69
C THR A 186 16.67 -18.65 -32.14
N ILE A 187 17.15 -17.56 -31.59
CA ILE A 187 18.45 -16.97 -31.90
C ILE A 187 19.36 -17.17 -30.68
N VAL A 188 20.50 -17.79 -30.88
CA VAL A 188 21.51 -18.01 -29.83
C VAL A 188 22.80 -17.34 -30.27
N ALA A 189 23.38 -16.50 -29.41
CA ALA A 189 24.63 -15.81 -29.69
C ALA A 189 25.59 -15.86 -28.50
N SER A 190 26.88 -15.95 -28.78
CA SER A 190 27.92 -15.98 -27.76
C SER A 190 28.01 -14.66 -27.00
N THR A 191 27.95 -13.54 -27.74
CA THR A 191 27.96 -12.18 -27.19
C THR A 191 27.01 -11.27 -27.92
N GLY A 192 26.59 -10.18 -27.30
CA GLY A 192 25.76 -9.17 -27.88
C GLY A 192 26.13 -7.77 -27.36
N LEU A 193 25.70 -6.75 -28.08
CA LEU A 193 25.84 -5.35 -27.68
C LEU A 193 24.47 -4.70 -27.78
N VAL A 194 24.01 -4.10 -26.71
CA VAL A 194 22.77 -3.32 -26.66
C VAL A 194 23.10 -1.85 -26.75
N GLN A 195 22.58 -1.19 -27.74
CA GLN A 195 22.70 0.24 -27.93
C GLN A 195 21.36 0.85 -28.31
N MET A 196 21.18 2.12 -28.04
CA MET A 196 20.04 2.86 -28.55
C MET A 196 20.33 3.33 -29.97
N THR A 197 19.31 3.27 -30.83
CA THR A 197 19.43 3.89 -32.17
C THR A 197 19.65 5.40 -32.05
N LYS A 198 20.29 6.02 -33.05
CA LYS A 198 20.51 7.48 -33.06
C LYS A 198 19.22 8.29 -32.90
N ASP A 199 18.10 7.75 -33.31
CA ASP A 199 16.77 8.36 -33.20
C ASP A 199 16.13 8.13 -31.82
N GLU A 200 16.79 7.36 -30.91
CA GLU A 200 16.36 7.01 -29.54
C GLU A 200 14.96 6.35 -29.48
N LYS A 201 14.43 5.89 -30.62
CA LYS A 201 13.11 5.24 -30.69
C LYS A 201 13.17 3.72 -30.60
N ASN A 202 14.32 3.11 -30.93
CA ASN A 202 14.50 1.67 -30.93
C ASN A 202 15.78 1.27 -30.19
N ILE A 203 15.79 0.04 -29.70
CA ILE A 203 17.01 -0.58 -29.17
C ILE A 203 17.62 -1.40 -30.30
N GLU A 204 18.86 -1.10 -30.66
CA GLU A 204 19.69 -1.91 -31.53
C GLU A 204 20.40 -2.96 -30.73
N LEU A 205 20.04 -4.21 -30.97
CA LEU A 205 20.71 -5.37 -30.39
C LEU A 205 21.61 -6.00 -31.45
N THR A 206 22.91 -5.77 -31.35
CA THR A 206 23.92 -6.37 -32.22
C THR A 206 24.43 -7.66 -31.60
N LEU A 207 24.19 -8.79 -32.26
CA LEU A 207 24.63 -10.13 -31.83
C LEU A 207 25.87 -10.56 -32.60
N PHE A 208 26.78 -11.23 -31.90
CA PHE A 208 28.02 -11.71 -32.50
C PHE A 208 28.17 -13.23 -32.30
N ASN A 209 28.64 -13.89 -33.36
CA ASN A 209 28.97 -15.31 -33.38
C ASN A 209 27.80 -16.17 -32.87
N GLY A 210 26.73 -16.28 -33.68
CA GLY A 210 25.52 -16.96 -33.28
C GLY A 210 24.88 -17.78 -34.40
N GLU A 211 23.76 -18.40 -34.04
CA GLU A 211 22.93 -19.22 -34.91
C GLU A 211 21.47 -18.80 -34.73
N THR A 212 20.75 -18.69 -35.88
CA THR A 212 19.29 -18.50 -35.89
C THR A 212 18.68 -19.82 -36.34
N HIS A 213 17.77 -20.32 -35.54
CA HIS A 213 17.04 -21.56 -35.77
C HIS A 213 15.58 -21.22 -36.05
N SER A 214 15.04 -21.71 -37.20
CA SER A 214 13.65 -21.49 -37.60
C SER A 214 12.99 -22.79 -38.00
N ILE A 215 11.72 -22.94 -37.61
CA ILE A 215 10.87 -24.08 -38.00
C ILE A 215 9.80 -23.54 -38.91
N ASN A 216 9.65 -24.15 -40.11
CA ASN A 216 8.56 -23.78 -41.01
C ASN A 216 7.21 -24.08 -40.32
N ALA A 217 6.35 -23.05 -40.17
CA ALA A 217 5.07 -23.16 -39.48
C ALA A 217 4.08 -24.08 -40.24
N GLN A 218 4.23 -24.19 -41.58
CA GLN A 218 3.38 -25.03 -42.43
C GLN A 218 3.91 -26.46 -42.57
N ASN A 219 5.24 -26.63 -42.63
CA ASN A 219 5.88 -27.95 -42.68
C ASN A 219 6.88 -28.14 -41.57
N LYS A 220 6.45 -28.72 -40.45
CA LYS A 220 7.28 -28.92 -39.25
C LYS A 220 8.53 -29.80 -39.48
N GLN A 221 8.65 -30.46 -40.61
CA GLN A 221 9.84 -31.25 -40.96
C GLN A 221 10.97 -30.33 -41.48
N GLU A 222 10.65 -29.18 -42.02
CA GLU A 222 11.62 -28.22 -42.54
C GLU A 222 12.17 -27.39 -41.40
N TYR A 223 13.50 -27.41 -41.29
CA TYR A 223 14.22 -26.70 -40.25
C TYR A 223 15.40 -25.96 -40.87
N PHE A 224 15.48 -24.66 -40.60
CA PHE A 224 16.53 -23.82 -41.12
C PHE A 224 17.49 -23.38 -39.99
N VAL A 225 18.79 -23.49 -40.24
CA VAL A 225 19.84 -22.97 -39.40
C VAL A 225 20.65 -21.97 -40.17
N CYS A 226 20.66 -20.73 -39.73
CA CYS A 226 21.48 -19.68 -40.29
C CYS A 226 22.58 -19.28 -39.30
N ARG A 227 23.85 -19.50 -39.68
CA ARG A 227 25.01 -19.07 -38.87
C ARG A 227 25.44 -17.69 -39.26
N PHE A 228 25.64 -16.82 -38.25
CA PHE A 228 26.05 -15.45 -38.52
C PHE A 228 27.28 -15.05 -37.68
N LYS A 229 28.13 -14.25 -38.26
CA LYS A 229 29.20 -13.56 -37.50
C LYS A 229 28.66 -12.32 -36.78
N LYS A 230 27.73 -11.59 -37.42
CA LYS A 230 27.05 -10.42 -36.88
C LYS A 230 25.61 -10.40 -37.34
N GLN A 231 24.68 -10.20 -36.44
CA GLN A 231 23.24 -9.99 -36.72
C GLN A 231 22.77 -8.79 -35.93
N VAL A 232 21.96 -7.92 -36.51
CA VAL A 232 21.37 -6.77 -35.86
C VAL A 232 19.87 -6.95 -35.79
N ILE A 233 19.30 -6.76 -34.61
CA ILE A 233 17.86 -6.84 -34.35
C ILE A 233 17.43 -5.51 -33.77
N PHE A 234 16.40 -4.92 -34.37
CA PHE A 234 15.77 -3.72 -33.82
C PHE A 234 14.57 -4.11 -32.97
N LEU A 235 14.67 -3.82 -31.69
CA LEU A 235 13.58 -4.01 -30.75
C LEU A 235 12.90 -2.66 -30.59
N GLN A 236 11.58 -2.63 -30.76
CA GLN A 236 10.83 -1.40 -30.47
C GLN A 236 11.01 -1.05 -29.00
N SER A 237 11.68 0.04 -28.74
CA SER A 237 11.84 0.54 -27.40
C SER A 237 10.56 1.24 -26.98
N PRO A 238 9.96 0.89 -25.84
CA PRO A 238 9.09 1.85 -25.19
C PRO A 238 9.96 3.09 -24.89
N GLU A 239 9.45 4.27 -25.15
CA GLU A 239 10.13 5.59 -25.10
C GLU A 239 11.17 5.72 -23.97
N THR A 240 12.43 5.99 -24.34
CA THR A 240 13.57 5.93 -23.42
C THR A 240 14.02 7.30 -22.92
N LYS A 241 13.58 8.37 -23.55
CA LYS A 241 13.80 9.74 -23.04
C LYS A 241 12.72 10.12 -22.06
N LEU A 242 13.13 10.79 -20.99
CA LEU A 242 12.23 11.55 -20.13
C LEU A 242 11.76 12.78 -20.94
N THR A 243 10.89 12.56 -21.91
CA THR A 243 10.19 13.64 -22.58
C THR A 243 9.15 14.13 -21.59
N ARG A 244 9.26 15.39 -21.15
CA ARG A 244 8.25 16.02 -20.33
C ARG A 244 6.98 16.14 -21.17
N THR A 245 6.09 15.18 -21.02
CA THR A 245 4.81 15.14 -21.72
C THR A 245 3.87 16.15 -21.04
N LYS A 246 3.35 17.09 -21.79
CA LYS A 246 2.21 17.88 -21.34
C LYS A 246 0.96 17.12 -21.78
N SER A 247 0.39 16.37 -20.86
CA SER A 247 -0.92 15.76 -21.08
C SER A 247 -1.99 16.80 -20.81
N ASP A 248 -2.93 16.98 -21.73
CA ASP A 248 -4.10 17.83 -21.51
C ASP A 248 -5.18 17.09 -20.68
N TYR A 249 -5.05 15.77 -20.54
CA TYR A 249 -5.96 14.97 -19.70
C TYR A 249 -5.61 15.15 -18.23
N ARG A 250 -6.60 15.56 -17.44
CA ARG A 250 -6.48 15.73 -15.99
C ARG A 250 -7.41 14.77 -15.27
N GLY A 251 -6.90 14.07 -14.27
CA GLY A 251 -7.69 13.28 -13.32
C GLY A 251 -8.51 14.19 -12.38
N ASP A 252 -9.41 13.59 -11.63
CA ASP A 252 -10.29 14.28 -10.67
C ASP A 252 -9.52 15.15 -9.67
N ARG A 253 -8.41 14.65 -9.11
CA ARG A 253 -7.56 15.38 -8.15
C ARG A 253 -6.64 16.42 -8.78
N GLU A 254 -6.58 16.48 -10.10
CA GLU A 254 -5.73 17.38 -10.89
C GLU A 254 -6.52 18.59 -11.43
N MET A 255 -7.82 18.67 -11.13
CA MET A 255 -8.73 19.72 -11.60
C MET A 255 -9.06 20.71 -10.50
N SER A 256 -9.23 22.00 -10.87
CA SER A 256 -9.83 22.99 -9.98
C SER A 256 -11.33 22.74 -9.82
N SER A 257 -11.96 23.32 -8.80
CA SER A 257 -13.43 23.20 -8.59
C SER A 257 -14.21 23.65 -9.82
N LYS A 258 -13.76 24.71 -10.52
CA LYS A 258 -14.37 25.19 -11.74
C LYS A 258 -14.30 24.13 -12.85
N MET A 259 -13.13 23.57 -13.09
CA MET A 259 -12.95 22.52 -14.12
C MET A 259 -13.80 21.29 -13.82
N MET A 260 -13.89 20.87 -12.56
CA MET A 260 -14.75 19.76 -12.15
C MET A 260 -16.24 20.06 -12.40
N LEU A 261 -16.71 21.29 -12.10
CA LEU A 261 -18.10 21.68 -12.34
C LEU A 261 -18.42 21.71 -13.84
N ASP A 262 -17.46 22.11 -14.69
CA ASP A 262 -17.61 22.06 -16.15
C ASP A 262 -17.71 20.59 -16.64
N GLN A 263 -16.90 19.66 -16.09
CA GLN A 263 -17.03 18.24 -16.37
C GLN A 263 -18.38 17.66 -15.92
N ILE A 264 -18.82 18.01 -14.71
CA ILE A 264 -20.15 17.60 -14.20
C ILE A 264 -21.27 18.10 -15.13
N ALA A 265 -21.16 19.31 -15.66
CA ALA A 265 -22.13 19.83 -16.63
C ALA A 265 -22.14 18.98 -17.92
N GLY A 266 -20.98 18.52 -18.38
CA GLY A 266 -20.86 17.58 -19.49
C GLY A 266 -21.54 16.25 -19.21
N TYR A 267 -21.22 15.61 -18.08
CA TYR A 267 -21.85 14.34 -17.67
C TYR A 267 -23.37 14.47 -17.50
N ARG A 268 -23.86 15.59 -16.94
CA ARG A 268 -25.30 15.86 -16.83
C ARG A 268 -25.98 15.96 -18.20
N LYS A 269 -25.33 16.60 -19.18
CA LYS A 269 -25.84 16.69 -20.55
C LYS A 269 -25.92 15.30 -21.19
N THR A 270 -24.88 14.49 -21.05
CA THR A 270 -24.85 13.10 -21.55
C THR A 270 -25.90 12.24 -20.86
N LYS A 271 -26.04 12.32 -19.55
CA LYS A 271 -27.10 11.63 -18.78
C LYS A 271 -28.48 12.01 -19.28
N ASN A 272 -28.75 13.32 -19.50
CA ASN A 272 -30.04 13.77 -19.99
C ASN A 272 -30.36 13.24 -21.39
N SER A 273 -29.36 13.11 -22.27
CA SER A 273 -29.56 12.47 -23.58
C SER A 273 -29.93 10.98 -23.44
N TYR A 274 -29.27 10.23 -22.54
CA TYR A 274 -29.64 8.84 -22.27
C TYR A 274 -31.02 8.70 -21.62
N LEU A 275 -31.42 9.64 -20.77
CA LEU A 275 -32.77 9.65 -20.19
C LEU A 275 -33.84 9.89 -21.26
N MET A 276 -33.63 10.84 -22.19
CA MET A 276 -34.52 11.09 -23.31
C MET A 276 -34.66 9.85 -24.21
N GLU A 277 -33.53 9.19 -24.52
CA GLU A 277 -33.52 7.96 -25.30
C GLU A 277 -34.28 6.82 -24.58
N HIS A 278 -34.08 6.70 -23.26
CA HIS A 278 -34.79 5.72 -22.43
C HIS A 278 -36.31 5.98 -22.40
N GLU A 279 -36.71 7.24 -22.24
CA GLU A 279 -38.14 7.63 -22.30
C GLU A 279 -38.75 7.37 -23.66
N ALA A 280 -38.05 7.66 -24.77
CA ALA A 280 -38.51 7.37 -26.12
C ALA A 280 -38.68 5.84 -26.32
N ASN A 281 -37.76 5.05 -25.85
CA ASN A 281 -37.85 3.59 -25.90
C ASN A 281 -38.99 3.05 -25.07
N LEU A 282 -39.26 3.60 -23.87
CA LEU A 282 -40.40 3.24 -23.04
C LEU A 282 -41.75 3.64 -23.70
N LYS A 283 -41.86 4.83 -24.28
CA LYS A 283 -43.07 5.27 -25.00
C LYS A 283 -43.39 4.35 -26.18
N THR A 284 -42.36 3.91 -26.93
CA THR A 284 -42.55 2.94 -28.02
C THR A 284 -42.99 1.59 -27.51
N LEU A 285 -42.49 1.14 -26.38
CA LEU A 285 -42.86 -0.14 -25.72
C LEU A 285 -44.32 -0.09 -25.24
N VAL A 286 -44.71 0.99 -24.55
CA VAL A 286 -46.10 1.21 -24.08
C VAL A 286 -47.09 1.27 -25.24
N SER A 287 -46.73 1.95 -26.35
CA SER A 287 -47.58 2.02 -27.54
C SER A 287 -47.81 0.64 -28.17
N ARG A 288 -46.79 -0.21 -28.18
CA ARG A 288 -46.91 -1.60 -28.69
C ARG A 288 -47.75 -2.48 -27.76
N ILE A 289 -47.57 -2.39 -26.46
CA ILE A 289 -48.40 -3.12 -25.48
C ILE A 289 -49.88 -2.73 -25.68
N LYS A 290 -50.17 -1.43 -25.77
CA LYS A 290 -51.54 -0.96 -26.08
C LYS A 290 -52.07 -1.52 -27.42
N LYS A 291 -51.20 -1.66 -28.43
CA LYS A 291 -51.59 -2.24 -29.72
C LYS A 291 -51.84 -3.74 -29.59
N ILE A 292 -51.11 -4.47 -28.78
CA ILE A 292 -51.33 -5.89 -28.48
C ILE A 292 -52.64 -6.08 -27.70
N ASP A 293 -52.91 -5.27 -26.68
CA ASP A 293 -54.18 -5.28 -25.93
C ASP A 293 -55.38 -4.99 -26.82
N SER A 294 -55.24 -4.03 -27.75
CA SER A 294 -56.29 -3.72 -28.70
C SER A 294 -56.51 -4.85 -29.74
N LEU A 295 -55.50 -5.63 -30.04
CA LEU A 295 -55.60 -6.83 -30.87
C LEU A 295 -56.21 -7.99 -30.06
N GLY A 296 -55.85 -8.17 -28.79
CA GLY A 296 -56.43 -9.12 -27.87
C GLY A 296 -57.95 -8.86 -27.60
N ALA A 297 -58.34 -7.60 -27.53
CA ALA A 297 -59.76 -7.21 -27.39
C ALA A 297 -60.59 -7.47 -28.65
N ARG A 298 -59.98 -7.63 -29.84
CA ARG A 298 -60.66 -8.03 -31.06
C ARG A 298 -60.92 -9.57 -31.17
N PHE A 299 -60.30 -10.34 -30.28
CA PHE A 299 -60.61 -11.76 -30.10
C PHE A 299 -61.16 -12.01 -28.70
N PRO A 300 -62.42 -11.68 -28.44
CA PRO A 300 -63.04 -12.03 -27.17
C PRO A 300 -62.99 -13.54 -27.07
N ALA A 301 -62.40 -14.05 -26.01
CA ALA A 301 -62.53 -15.48 -25.63
C ALA A 301 -64.00 -15.72 -25.33
N LYS A 302 -64.81 -16.01 -26.31
CA LYS A 302 -66.13 -16.55 -26.08
C LYS A 302 -65.94 -17.82 -25.27
N ALA A 303 -66.33 -17.77 -24.02
CA ALA A 303 -66.51 -18.93 -23.20
C ALA A 303 -67.40 -19.89 -23.98
N ALA A 304 -66.83 -20.98 -24.44
CA ALA A 304 -67.61 -22.06 -25.10
C ALA A 304 -68.53 -22.65 -24.05
N PRO A 305 -69.85 -22.75 -24.34
CA PRO A 305 -70.77 -23.47 -23.46
C PRO A 305 -70.34 -24.91 -23.35
N ALA A 306 -70.34 -25.46 -22.14
CA ALA A 306 -70.02 -26.85 -21.82
C ALA A 306 -70.98 -27.79 -22.59
N GLY A 307 -70.57 -28.38 -23.69
CA GLY A 307 -71.38 -29.36 -24.40
C GLY A 307 -70.87 -29.60 -25.83
N LYS A 308 -70.23 -30.78 -26.02
CA LYS A 308 -69.73 -31.42 -27.26
C LYS A 308 -68.27 -31.06 -27.58
N ARG A 309 -67.40 -32.04 -27.31
CA ARG A 309 -66.03 -32.15 -27.87
C ARG A 309 -66.16 -32.38 -29.37
N ASP A 310 -65.83 -31.35 -30.14
CA ASP A 310 -65.51 -31.53 -31.55
C ASP A 310 -64.06 -32.05 -31.64
N GLU A 311 -63.87 -33.29 -32.11
CA GLU A 311 -62.57 -33.96 -32.21
C GLU A 311 -61.59 -33.31 -33.23
N ASN A 312 -62.02 -32.24 -33.87
CA ASN A 312 -61.16 -31.53 -34.87
C ASN A 312 -60.52 -30.21 -34.39
N LEU A 313 -60.69 -29.83 -33.10
CA LEU A 313 -59.96 -28.72 -32.55
C LEU A 313 -58.55 -29.14 -32.11
N ARG A 314 -57.52 -28.71 -32.86
CA ARG A 314 -56.13 -28.85 -32.44
C ARG A 314 -55.99 -28.40 -30.99
N PRO A 315 -55.33 -29.22 -30.13
CA PRO A 315 -55.20 -28.84 -28.74
C PRO A 315 -54.38 -27.55 -28.61
N PHE A 316 -54.79 -26.69 -27.66
CA PHE A 316 -54.15 -25.38 -27.38
C PHE A 316 -52.59 -25.50 -27.25
N SER A 317 -52.11 -26.64 -26.81
CA SER A 317 -50.69 -26.98 -26.76
C SER A 317 -50.01 -27.09 -28.13
N ALA A 318 -50.73 -27.43 -29.18
CA ALA A 318 -50.22 -27.49 -30.55
C ALA A 318 -50.15 -26.08 -31.13
N TRP A 319 -51.19 -25.23 -30.91
CA TRP A 319 -51.21 -23.81 -31.32
C TRP A 319 -50.13 -23.02 -30.57
N ALA A 320 -49.96 -23.22 -29.26
CA ALA A 320 -48.90 -22.60 -28.46
C ALA A 320 -47.49 -23.02 -28.93
N ARG A 321 -47.32 -24.28 -29.41
CA ARG A 321 -46.09 -24.74 -29.98
C ARG A 321 -45.83 -24.14 -31.37
N ASP A 322 -46.81 -24.08 -32.23
CA ASP A 322 -46.68 -23.43 -33.53
C ASP A 322 -46.45 -21.92 -33.43
N PHE A 323 -47.04 -21.26 -32.44
CA PHE A 323 -46.77 -19.87 -32.14
C PHE A 323 -45.34 -19.67 -31.59
N ALA A 324 -44.87 -20.53 -30.73
CA ALA A 324 -43.50 -20.50 -30.18
C ALA A 324 -42.42 -20.81 -31.25
N THR A 325 -42.72 -21.68 -32.23
CA THR A 325 -41.81 -22.02 -33.34
C THR A 325 -41.82 -21.00 -34.47
N SER A 326 -42.97 -20.25 -34.68
CA SER A 326 -43.05 -19.20 -35.70
C SER A 326 -42.56 -17.82 -35.25
N SER A 327 -42.10 -17.67 -33.99
CA SER A 327 -41.68 -16.33 -33.44
C SER A 327 -40.29 -16.29 -32.82
N PRO A 328 -39.26 -17.02 -33.31
CA PRO A 328 -37.91 -16.84 -32.75
C PRO A 328 -37.39 -15.40 -32.96
N ILE A 329 -37.85 -14.73 -34.01
CA ILE A 329 -37.48 -13.34 -34.34
C ILE A 329 -38.12 -12.36 -33.33
N ILE A 330 -39.41 -12.54 -32.97
CA ILE A 330 -40.09 -11.67 -32.02
C ILE A 330 -39.46 -11.81 -30.61
N ILE A 331 -39.18 -13.05 -30.20
CA ILE A 331 -38.56 -13.31 -28.90
C ILE A 331 -37.10 -12.78 -28.86
N SER A 332 -36.35 -12.93 -29.95
CA SER A 332 -35.00 -12.38 -30.05
C SER A 332 -35.01 -10.85 -30.06
N ASP A 333 -35.96 -10.23 -30.73
CA ASP A 333 -36.11 -8.78 -30.80
C ASP A 333 -36.47 -8.17 -29.42
N GLU A 334 -37.35 -8.84 -28.66
CA GLU A 334 -37.74 -8.42 -27.31
C GLU A 334 -36.58 -8.62 -26.32
N LYS A 335 -35.85 -9.69 -26.40
CA LYS A 335 -34.63 -9.94 -25.61
C LYS A 335 -33.54 -8.91 -25.91
N ASN A 336 -33.34 -8.57 -27.18
CA ASN A 336 -32.39 -7.53 -27.59
C ASN A 336 -32.79 -6.15 -27.07
N ARG A 337 -34.07 -5.83 -27.04
CA ARG A 337 -34.59 -4.58 -26.46
C ARG A 337 -34.48 -4.54 -24.94
N GLN A 338 -34.78 -5.64 -24.27
CA GLN A 338 -34.57 -5.72 -22.82
C GLN A 338 -33.10 -5.52 -22.48
N ASN A 339 -32.20 -6.10 -23.27
CA ASN A 339 -30.75 -5.89 -23.14
C ASN A 339 -30.38 -4.42 -23.43
N SER A 340 -30.98 -3.79 -24.44
CA SER A 340 -30.69 -2.37 -24.76
C SER A 340 -31.18 -1.42 -23.66
N LEU A 341 -32.37 -1.64 -23.11
CA LEU A 341 -32.89 -0.89 -21.96
C LEU A 341 -32.00 -1.09 -20.71
N GLY A 342 -31.58 -2.33 -20.45
CA GLY A 342 -30.64 -2.64 -19.38
C GLY A 342 -29.28 -1.93 -19.55
N SER A 343 -28.79 -1.87 -20.78
CA SER A 343 -27.53 -1.18 -21.10
C SER A 343 -27.67 0.35 -20.94
N LEU A 344 -28.80 0.96 -21.31
CA LEU A 344 -29.07 2.38 -21.10
C LEU A 344 -29.15 2.72 -19.60
N LEU A 345 -29.83 1.90 -18.81
CA LEU A 345 -29.89 2.07 -17.36
C LEU A 345 -28.51 1.97 -16.71
N SER A 346 -27.68 1.06 -17.19
CA SER A 346 -26.30 0.93 -16.71
C SER A 346 -25.43 2.14 -17.07
N ARG A 347 -25.61 2.73 -18.26
CA ARG A 347 -24.96 3.98 -18.69
C ARG A 347 -25.42 5.18 -17.84
N ILE A 348 -26.73 5.33 -17.62
CA ILE A 348 -27.28 6.38 -16.75
C ILE A 348 -26.69 6.27 -15.34
N ARG A 349 -26.63 5.06 -14.78
CA ARG A 349 -26.02 4.82 -13.46
C ARG A 349 -24.53 5.14 -13.45
N PHE A 350 -23.81 4.83 -14.51
CA PHE A 350 -22.40 5.18 -14.66
C PHE A 350 -22.19 6.69 -14.64
N GLU A 351 -23.02 7.46 -15.39
CA GLU A 351 -22.95 8.93 -15.39
C GLU A 351 -23.27 9.51 -14.00
N ASP A 352 -24.24 8.92 -13.27
CA ASP A 352 -24.56 9.32 -11.90
C ASP A 352 -23.39 9.09 -10.95
N MET A 353 -22.68 7.97 -11.08
CA MET A 353 -21.50 7.68 -10.28
C MET A 353 -20.38 8.68 -10.59
N GLN A 354 -20.14 9.02 -11.88
CA GLN A 354 -19.16 10.04 -12.26
C GLN A 354 -19.51 11.40 -11.69
N ILE A 355 -20.77 11.84 -11.84
CA ILE A 355 -21.26 13.10 -11.26
C ILE A 355 -21.05 13.12 -9.75
N SER A 356 -21.39 12.02 -9.06
CA SER A 356 -21.23 11.91 -7.60
C SER A 356 -19.75 11.99 -7.19
N SER A 357 -18.86 11.26 -7.85
CA SER A 357 -17.44 11.26 -7.56
C SER A 357 -16.80 12.65 -7.73
N TYR A 358 -17.07 13.33 -8.84
CA TYR A 358 -16.62 14.72 -9.03
C TYR A 358 -17.20 15.69 -7.99
N MET A 359 -18.49 15.55 -7.63
CA MET A 359 -19.10 16.39 -6.58
C MET A 359 -18.49 16.12 -5.21
N VAL A 360 -18.13 14.88 -4.89
CA VAL A 360 -17.39 14.53 -3.68
C VAL A 360 -16.08 15.29 -3.63
N GLU A 361 -15.26 15.26 -4.69
CA GLU A 361 -13.99 15.97 -4.74
C GLU A 361 -14.17 17.50 -4.66
N VAL A 362 -15.20 18.08 -5.30
CA VAL A 362 -15.54 19.51 -5.16
C VAL A 362 -15.81 19.85 -3.69
N HIS A 363 -16.71 19.11 -3.02
CA HIS A 363 -17.05 19.40 -1.62
C HIS A 363 -15.89 19.14 -0.67
N LYS A 364 -15.04 18.16 -0.94
CA LYS A 364 -13.85 17.82 -0.16
C LYS A 364 -12.85 18.97 -0.12
N LYS A 365 -12.67 19.71 -1.24
CA LYS A 365 -11.80 20.90 -1.30
C LYS A 365 -12.19 22.01 -0.35
N PHE A 366 -13.49 22.10 0.02
CA PHE A 366 -13.99 23.08 0.96
C PHE A 366 -14.14 22.51 2.37
N SER A 367 -14.64 21.28 2.52
CA SER A 367 -14.92 20.69 3.83
C SER A 367 -13.64 20.44 4.63
N LEU A 368 -12.54 20.01 3.99
CA LEU A 368 -11.26 19.80 4.65
C LEU A 368 -10.66 21.09 5.25
N PRO A 369 -10.57 22.22 4.53
CA PRO A 369 -10.14 23.47 5.14
C PRO A 369 -11.05 23.97 6.25
N VAL A 370 -12.38 23.85 6.11
CA VAL A 370 -13.33 24.26 7.15
C VAL A 370 -13.15 23.48 8.44
N ALA A 371 -12.60 22.27 8.40
CA ALA A 371 -12.22 21.54 9.59
C ALA A 371 -11.26 22.33 10.51
N CYS A 372 -10.47 23.28 10.00
CA CYS A 372 -9.65 24.18 10.83
C CYS A 372 -10.48 24.91 11.88
N ILE A 373 -11.60 25.46 11.48
CA ILE A 373 -12.55 26.19 12.35
C ILE A 373 -13.18 25.23 13.35
N ILE A 374 -13.66 24.09 12.85
CA ILE A 374 -14.33 23.05 13.65
C ILE A 374 -13.38 22.48 14.70
N PHE A 375 -12.12 22.30 14.36
CA PHE A 375 -11.08 21.79 15.27
C PHE A 375 -10.70 22.78 16.38
N VAL A 376 -10.82 24.09 16.16
CA VAL A 376 -10.69 25.06 17.24
C VAL A 376 -11.91 24.97 18.17
N LEU A 377 -13.15 24.85 17.62
CA LEU A 377 -14.37 24.75 18.42
C LEU A 377 -14.37 23.55 19.37
N ILE A 378 -13.82 22.42 18.96
CA ILE A 378 -13.74 21.22 19.82
C ILE A 378 -12.45 21.20 20.64
N GLY A 379 -11.32 21.66 20.08
CA GLY A 379 -10.02 21.61 20.72
C GLY A 379 -9.91 22.52 21.92
N ALA A 380 -10.46 23.75 21.85
CA ALA A 380 -10.39 24.71 22.93
C ALA A 380 -11.10 24.21 24.20
N PRO A 381 -12.38 23.82 24.20
CA PRO A 381 -13.04 23.33 25.42
C PRO A 381 -12.43 22.05 25.96
N LEU A 382 -12.01 21.11 25.09
CA LEU A 382 -11.35 19.88 25.51
C LEU A 382 -9.97 20.16 26.17
N GLY A 383 -9.18 21.06 25.60
CA GLY A 383 -7.92 21.50 26.18
C GLY A 383 -8.14 22.12 27.57
N ILE A 384 -9.14 23.00 27.73
CA ILE A 384 -9.50 23.62 29.00
C ILE A 384 -9.93 22.58 30.05
N MET A 385 -10.66 21.54 29.65
CA MET A 385 -11.12 20.47 30.54
C MET A 385 -10.00 19.52 30.96
N ALA A 386 -8.90 19.45 30.24
CA ALA A 386 -7.77 18.53 30.50
C ALA A 386 -6.85 19.01 31.65
N LYS A 387 -7.42 19.39 32.80
CA LYS A 387 -6.76 20.09 33.95
C LYS A 387 -5.44 19.49 34.47
N ARG A 388 -5.16 18.20 34.29
CA ARG A 388 -3.96 17.52 34.82
C ARG A 388 -3.09 16.81 33.80
N GLY A 389 -3.48 16.79 32.51
CA GLY A 389 -2.83 15.96 31.52
C GLY A 389 -1.75 16.63 30.67
N GLY A 390 -1.69 17.94 30.67
CA GLY A 390 -0.71 18.73 29.89
C GLY A 390 -0.69 18.34 28.38
N VAL A 391 0.49 18.48 27.78
CA VAL A 391 0.74 18.26 26.35
C VAL A 391 0.38 16.84 25.87
N THR A 392 0.65 15.83 26.68
CA THR A 392 0.45 14.41 26.31
C THR A 392 -1.03 14.04 26.14
N VAL A 393 -1.88 14.53 27.05
CA VAL A 393 -3.33 14.28 26.95
C VAL A 393 -3.93 15.07 25.78
N GLY A 394 -3.43 16.30 25.54
CA GLY A 394 -3.81 17.07 24.35
C GLY A 394 -3.49 16.35 23.06
N ALA A 395 -2.29 15.80 22.94
CA ALA A 395 -1.87 15.02 21.77
C ALA A 395 -2.75 13.75 21.56
N SER A 396 -3.08 13.04 22.64
CA SER A 396 -3.95 11.84 22.54
C SER A 396 -5.37 12.18 22.10
N TYR A 397 -5.95 13.27 22.61
CA TYR A 397 -7.28 13.73 22.18
C TYR A 397 -7.27 14.22 20.74
N SER A 398 -6.20 14.92 20.31
CA SER A 398 -6.10 15.37 18.92
C SER A 398 -6.07 14.20 17.95
N LEU A 399 -5.32 13.16 18.26
CA LEU A 399 -5.26 11.95 17.47
C LEU A 399 -6.63 11.24 17.39
N PHE A 400 -7.33 11.10 18.52
CA PHE A 400 -8.66 10.49 18.56
C PHE A 400 -9.66 11.25 17.67
N PHE A 401 -9.80 12.56 17.84
CA PHE A 401 -10.76 13.35 17.05
C PHE A 401 -10.39 13.44 15.59
N PHE A 402 -9.09 13.43 15.28
CA PHE A 402 -8.64 13.33 13.89
C PHE A 402 -9.05 12.00 13.25
N ILE A 403 -8.81 10.87 13.93
CA ILE A 403 -9.22 9.54 13.43
C ILE A 403 -10.73 9.49 13.19
N VAL A 404 -11.52 9.99 14.14
CA VAL A 404 -12.99 10.05 14.00
C VAL A 404 -13.40 10.91 12.80
N TYR A 405 -12.81 12.10 12.66
CA TYR A 405 -13.08 12.98 11.53
C TYR A 405 -12.75 12.32 10.19
N TRP A 406 -11.55 11.73 10.11
CA TRP A 406 -11.04 11.08 8.92
C TRP A 406 -11.89 9.85 8.53
N ALA A 407 -12.26 9.05 9.52
CA ALA A 407 -13.14 7.90 9.30
C ALA A 407 -14.51 8.32 8.75
N LEU A 408 -15.12 9.38 9.31
CA LEU A 408 -16.38 9.91 8.81
C LEU A 408 -16.28 10.44 7.38
N LEU A 409 -15.18 11.12 7.04
CA LEU A 409 -14.93 11.67 5.72
C LEU A 409 -14.82 10.56 4.68
N ILE A 410 -14.01 9.51 4.94
CA ILE A 410 -13.80 8.43 3.98
C ILE A 410 -15.02 7.52 3.87
N TRP A 411 -15.65 7.21 5.01
CA TRP A 411 -16.90 6.46 4.97
C TRP A 411 -17.99 7.20 4.19
N GLY A 412 -18.06 8.52 4.37
CA GLY A 412 -18.92 9.40 3.58
C GLY A 412 -18.58 9.33 2.09
N GLU A 413 -17.30 9.49 1.72
CA GLU A 413 -16.79 9.37 0.35
C GLU A 413 -17.22 8.04 -0.29
N ALA A 414 -16.94 6.91 0.38
CA ALA A 414 -17.27 5.57 -0.13
C ALA A 414 -18.78 5.34 -0.33
N LEU A 415 -19.64 5.97 0.48
CA LEU A 415 -21.09 5.89 0.33
C LEU A 415 -21.62 6.81 -0.77
N ALA A 416 -21.03 7.99 -0.95
CA ALA A 416 -21.41 8.93 -1.98
C ALA A 416 -20.97 8.46 -3.37
N ASP A 417 -19.78 7.90 -3.53
CA ASP A 417 -19.30 7.31 -4.79
C ASP A 417 -20.22 6.19 -5.29
N LYS A 418 -20.86 5.47 -4.37
CA LYS A 418 -21.89 4.46 -4.68
C LYS A 418 -23.29 5.04 -4.86
N CYS A 419 -23.44 6.35 -4.88
CA CYS A 419 -24.72 7.06 -4.96
C CYS A 419 -25.74 6.68 -3.86
N LYS A 420 -25.26 6.22 -2.68
CA LYS A 420 -26.14 5.85 -1.55
C LYS A 420 -26.57 7.06 -0.72
N ILE A 421 -25.71 8.07 -0.64
CA ILE A 421 -25.98 9.35 0.04
C ILE A 421 -25.57 10.51 -0.85
N SER A 422 -26.07 11.71 -0.58
CA SER A 422 -25.67 12.88 -1.36
C SER A 422 -24.21 13.28 -1.07
N PRO A 423 -23.43 13.73 -2.08
CA PRO A 423 -22.05 14.18 -1.89
C PRO A 423 -21.91 15.29 -0.83
N VAL A 424 -22.89 16.18 -0.75
CA VAL A 424 -22.93 17.26 0.24
C VAL A 424 -23.00 16.69 1.66
N THR A 425 -23.97 15.84 1.94
CA THR A 425 -24.14 15.24 3.28
C THR A 425 -22.95 14.38 3.65
N ALA A 426 -22.40 13.66 2.68
CA ALA A 426 -21.23 12.82 2.88
C ALA A 426 -20.02 13.61 3.37
N MET A 427 -19.64 14.67 2.64
CA MET A 427 -18.42 15.42 2.91
C MET A 427 -18.54 16.40 4.09
N TRP A 428 -19.75 16.84 4.42
CA TRP A 428 -19.96 17.80 5.52
C TRP A 428 -20.38 17.15 6.84
N SER A 429 -20.74 15.85 6.84
CA SER A 429 -21.20 15.14 8.04
C SER A 429 -20.18 15.19 9.19
N GLY A 430 -18.89 14.99 8.91
CA GLY A 430 -17.81 15.08 9.89
C GLY A 430 -17.71 16.46 10.51
N ASN A 431 -17.77 17.52 9.69
CA ASN A 431 -17.74 18.91 10.13
C ASN A 431 -18.96 19.24 11.01
N ILE A 432 -20.16 18.83 10.60
CA ILE A 432 -21.40 19.08 11.33
C ILE A 432 -21.38 18.36 12.68
N LEU A 433 -21.03 17.06 12.69
CA LEU A 433 -21.04 16.27 13.92
C LEU A 433 -20.03 16.78 14.95
N ILE A 434 -18.76 16.95 14.52
CA ILE A 434 -17.69 17.41 15.41
C ILE A 434 -17.90 18.86 15.83
N GLY A 435 -18.37 19.72 14.91
CA GLY A 435 -18.72 21.10 15.20
C GLY A 435 -19.83 21.24 16.24
N PHE A 436 -20.89 20.44 16.09
CA PHE A 436 -21.99 20.39 17.08
C PHE A 436 -21.46 19.92 18.46
N CYS A 437 -20.66 18.87 18.50
CA CYS A 437 -20.02 18.44 19.74
C CYS A 437 -19.15 19.55 20.34
N GLY A 438 -18.38 20.27 19.52
CA GLY A 438 -17.55 21.39 19.94
C GLY A 438 -18.38 22.52 20.56
N LEU A 439 -19.48 22.91 19.93
CA LEU A 439 -20.39 23.95 20.44
C LEU A 439 -21.05 23.55 21.78
N VAL A 440 -21.49 22.30 21.89
CA VAL A 440 -22.06 21.77 23.15
C VAL A 440 -21.03 21.79 24.27
N LEU A 441 -19.79 21.40 23.98
CA LEU A 441 -18.71 21.43 24.95
C LEU A 441 -18.35 22.85 25.38
N LEU A 442 -18.31 23.76 24.42
CA LEU A 442 -18.03 25.18 24.67
C LEU A 442 -19.10 25.82 25.57
N TRP A 443 -20.37 25.57 25.28
CA TRP A 443 -21.49 26.01 26.11
C TRP A 443 -21.42 25.45 27.56
N ARG A 444 -21.04 24.17 27.69
CA ARG A 444 -20.88 23.53 29.02
C ARG A 444 -19.71 24.10 29.82
N VAL A 445 -18.58 24.34 29.17
CA VAL A 445 -17.39 24.91 29.83
C VAL A 445 -17.63 26.36 30.28
N GLN A 446 -18.49 27.11 29.56
CA GLN A 446 -18.91 28.44 29.99
C GLN A 446 -19.79 28.41 31.26
N ARG A 447 -20.69 27.45 31.39
CA ARG A 447 -21.59 27.31 32.54
C ARG A 447 -20.99 26.65 33.77
N GLU A 448 -19.65 26.42 33.76
CA GLU A 448 -18.90 25.83 34.89
C GLU A 448 -19.39 24.47 35.37
N SER A 449 -20.26 23.78 34.63
CA SER A 449 -20.72 22.45 34.97
C SER A 449 -19.54 21.47 34.90
N SER A 450 -19.10 20.95 36.05
CA SER A 450 -18.09 19.93 36.17
C SER A 450 -18.61 18.59 35.57
N VAL A 451 -18.58 18.45 34.23
CA VAL A 451 -18.94 17.19 33.62
C VAL A 451 -17.67 16.42 33.26
N ARG A 452 -17.49 15.31 33.95
CA ARG A 452 -16.53 14.27 33.56
C ARG A 452 -17.13 13.53 32.37
N LEU A 453 -16.81 13.98 31.15
CA LEU A 453 -17.33 13.42 29.88
C LEU A 453 -17.05 11.91 29.72
N PHE A 454 -16.00 11.42 30.34
CA PHE A 454 -15.64 10.00 30.34
C PHE A 454 -16.15 9.21 31.54
N ASN A 455 -16.97 9.82 32.42
CA ASN A 455 -17.58 9.07 33.51
C ASN A 455 -18.43 7.86 33.04
N PRO A 456 -19.20 7.92 31.90
CA PRO A 456 -19.87 6.70 31.47
C PRO A 456 -18.87 5.64 30.95
N ILE A 457 -17.81 6.02 30.21
CA ILE A 457 -16.80 5.05 29.77
C ILE A 457 -15.94 4.57 30.94
N VAL A 458 -15.51 5.47 31.81
CA VAL A 458 -14.80 5.11 33.06
C VAL A 458 -15.72 4.33 34.02
N LYS A 459 -17.01 4.66 34.09
CA LYS A 459 -18.01 3.84 34.83
C LYS A 459 -18.28 2.51 34.12
N LEU A 460 -18.28 2.47 32.80
CA LEU A 460 -18.39 1.23 32.01
C LEU A 460 -17.16 0.35 32.25
N VAL A 461 -15.95 0.92 32.18
CA VAL A 461 -14.71 0.20 32.52
C VAL A 461 -14.66 -0.19 34.01
N HIS A 462 -15.13 0.67 34.91
CA HIS A 462 -15.29 0.33 36.34
C HIS A 462 -16.49 -0.59 36.62
N SER A 463 -17.56 -0.53 35.82
CA SER A 463 -18.72 -1.45 35.91
C SER A 463 -18.38 -2.83 35.38
N PHE A 464 -17.56 -2.92 34.31
CA PHE A 464 -16.95 -4.20 33.94
C PHE A 464 -16.00 -4.73 35.01
N LYS A 465 -15.33 -3.85 35.77
CA LYS A 465 -14.57 -4.27 36.97
C LYS A 465 -15.44 -4.66 38.17
N ARG A 466 -16.72 -4.21 38.25
CA ARG A 466 -17.61 -4.42 39.42
C ARG A 466 -18.72 -5.45 39.20
N LYS A 467 -19.10 -5.78 37.95
CA LYS A 467 -20.23 -6.69 37.66
C LYS A 467 -19.84 -7.98 36.93
N GLY A 468 -18.57 -8.32 36.82
CA GLY A 468 -18.19 -9.69 36.46
C GLY A 468 -18.44 -10.60 37.70
N PRO A 469 -19.14 -11.74 37.53
CA PRO A 469 -19.11 -12.77 38.57
C PRO A 469 -17.64 -13.10 38.82
N ALA A 470 -17.30 -13.38 40.05
CA ALA A 470 -15.95 -13.60 40.57
C ALA A 470 -15.10 -14.59 39.71
N VAL A 471 -14.64 -14.18 38.57
CA VAL A 471 -13.44 -14.66 37.91
C VAL A 471 -12.28 -13.81 38.45
N GLN A 472 -12.23 -13.73 39.77
CA GLN A 472 -11.07 -13.30 40.50
C GLN A 472 -10.09 -14.49 40.49
N GLY A 473 -9.38 -14.70 39.43
CA GLY A 473 -8.41 -15.78 39.54
C GLY A 473 -7.31 -15.81 38.48
N LYS A 474 -7.53 -15.43 37.24
CA LYS A 474 -6.46 -15.65 36.24
C LYS A 474 -6.16 -14.48 35.30
N ALA A 475 -7.11 -13.70 34.80
CA ALA A 475 -6.83 -12.64 33.84
C ALA A 475 -6.30 -11.33 34.47
N SER A 476 -6.78 -10.93 35.65
CA SER A 476 -6.19 -9.82 36.44
C SER A 476 -4.85 -10.20 37.05
N GLY A 477 -4.66 -11.48 37.34
CA GLY A 477 -3.37 -12.05 37.76
C GLY A 477 -2.34 -12.03 36.64
N ILE A 478 -2.72 -12.30 35.40
CA ILE A 478 -1.79 -12.29 34.25
C ILE A 478 -1.34 -10.86 33.91
N LEU A 479 -2.24 -9.87 33.90
CA LEU A 479 -1.87 -8.46 33.71
C LEU A 479 -1.09 -7.85 34.87
N ARG A 480 -1.35 -8.26 36.09
CA ARG A 480 -0.52 -7.95 37.27
C ARG A 480 0.77 -8.77 37.26
N ALA A 481 0.72 -10.04 36.91
CA ALA A 481 1.91 -10.88 36.82
C ALA A 481 2.87 -10.44 35.71
N ILE A 482 2.37 -9.98 34.57
CA ILE A 482 3.20 -9.37 33.52
C ILE A 482 3.83 -8.05 33.98
N GLY A 483 3.14 -7.29 34.87
CA GLY A 483 3.67 -6.07 35.51
C GLY A 483 4.53 -6.31 36.75
N ASP A 484 4.23 -7.34 37.51
CA ASP A 484 4.85 -7.58 38.84
C ASP A 484 6.00 -8.59 38.80
N VAL A 485 6.04 -9.51 37.82
CA VAL A 485 7.16 -10.48 37.72
C VAL A 485 8.48 -9.79 37.31
N PRO A 486 8.51 -8.87 36.30
CA PRO A 486 9.72 -8.07 36.09
C PRO A 486 10.02 -7.14 37.27
N TYR A 487 8.98 -6.64 37.95
CA TYR A 487 9.13 -5.75 39.13
C TYR A 487 9.85 -6.42 40.29
N PHE A 488 9.47 -7.67 40.66
CA PHE A 488 10.06 -8.37 41.80
C PHE A 488 11.51 -8.82 41.53
N ILE A 489 11.77 -9.28 40.29
CA ILE A 489 13.11 -9.71 39.87
C ILE A 489 14.03 -8.49 39.74
N VAL A 490 13.58 -7.43 39.09
CA VAL A 490 14.35 -6.20 38.86
C VAL A 490 14.59 -5.45 40.17
N LYS A 491 13.60 -5.42 41.10
CA LYS A 491 13.77 -4.80 42.43
C LYS A 491 14.80 -5.53 43.29
N LYS A 492 14.83 -6.86 43.23
CA LYS A 492 15.75 -7.66 44.01
C LYS A 492 17.19 -7.59 43.48
N VAL A 493 17.37 -7.34 42.16
CA VAL A 493 18.68 -7.34 41.49
C VAL A 493 19.22 -5.92 41.29
N ALA A 494 18.35 -4.96 40.95
CA ALA A 494 18.76 -3.63 40.44
C ALA A 494 18.48 -2.46 41.42
N GLY A 495 17.72 -2.67 42.50
CA GLY A 495 17.35 -1.61 43.47
C GLY A 495 16.11 -0.79 43.05
N THR A 496 15.72 0.18 43.89
CA THR A 496 14.44 0.91 43.74
C THR A 496 14.40 1.85 42.53
N LEU A 497 15.49 2.53 42.22
CA LEU A 497 15.56 3.56 41.18
C LEU A 497 15.56 3.02 39.77
N PRO A 498 16.37 2.00 39.39
CA PRO A 498 16.30 1.36 38.10
C PRO A 498 14.91 0.78 37.80
N THR A 499 14.27 0.21 38.84
CA THR A 499 12.90 -0.32 38.72
C THR A 499 11.89 0.79 38.42
N TYR A 500 12.01 1.96 39.06
CA TYR A 500 11.19 3.14 38.75
C TYR A 500 11.33 3.58 37.32
N LEU A 501 12.57 3.73 36.83
CA LEU A 501 12.89 4.11 35.44
C LEU A 501 12.28 3.15 34.42
N ILE A 502 12.48 1.85 34.60
CA ILE A 502 11.94 0.80 33.71
C ILE A 502 10.41 0.84 33.72
N ARG A 503 9.78 0.97 34.87
CA ARG A 503 8.32 1.05 34.97
C ARG A 503 7.74 2.25 34.24
N GLN A 504 8.36 3.43 34.39
CA GLN A 504 7.94 4.64 33.72
C GLN A 504 8.12 4.54 32.22
N PHE A 505 9.26 3.98 31.77
CA PHE A 505 9.52 3.73 30.36
C PHE A 505 8.52 2.75 29.76
N ILE A 506 8.26 1.59 30.39
CA ILE A 506 7.30 0.58 29.89
C ILE A 506 5.88 1.16 29.84
N GLY A 507 5.47 1.94 30.86
CA GLY A 507 4.16 2.59 30.86
C GLY A 507 4.00 3.58 29.71
N THR A 508 5.03 4.38 29.43
CA THR A 508 5.05 5.32 28.30
C THR A 508 5.11 4.58 26.97
N LEU A 509 5.92 3.51 26.87
CA LEU A 509 6.04 2.64 25.69
C LEU A 509 4.68 2.03 25.31
N ALA A 510 3.97 1.46 26.29
CA ALA A 510 2.65 0.86 26.08
C ALA A 510 1.62 1.89 25.58
N GLY A 511 1.63 3.10 26.16
CA GLY A 511 0.72 4.17 25.72
C GLY A 511 0.98 4.63 24.30
N ILE A 512 2.24 4.84 23.92
CA ILE A 512 2.64 5.23 22.56
C ILE A 512 2.36 4.09 21.58
N PHE A 513 2.66 2.85 21.96
CA PHE A 513 2.42 1.68 21.14
C PHE A 513 0.94 1.57 20.74
N ILE A 514 0.03 1.64 21.73
CA ILE A 514 -1.42 1.59 21.45
C ILE A 514 -1.82 2.74 20.52
N GLY A 515 -1.35 3.96 20.79
CA GLY A 515 -1.67 5.12 19.96
C GLY A 515 -1.20 4.97 18.50
N ILE A 516 0.02 4.50 18.30
CA ILE A 516 0.58 4.30 16.98
C ILE A 516 -0.11 3.13 16.24
N VAL A 517 -0.38 2.01 16.93
CA VAL A 517 -1.10 0.87 16.34
C VAL A 517 -2.49 1.29 15.87
N VAL A 518 -3.25 1.99 16.72
CA VAL A 518 -4.59 2.46 16.36
C VAL A 518 -4.53 3.40 15.17
N LEU A 519 -3.55 4.31 15.13
CA LEU A 519 -3.37 5.24 14.02
C LEU A 519 -3.06 4.52 12.71
N PHE A 520 -2.08 3.62 12.72
CA PHE A 520 -1.68 2.88 11.50
C PHE A 520 -2.79 1.96 10.99
N VAL A 521 -3.46 1.24 11.88
CA VAL A 521 -4.60 0.39 11.51
C VAL A 521 -5.73 1.22 10.91
N ALA A 522 -6.02 2.40 11.49
CA ALA A 522 -7.05 3.27 10.96
C ALA A 522 -6.68 3.81 9.56
N ILE A 523 -5.44 4.24 9.35
CA ILE A 523 -4.96 4.74 8.05
C ILE A 523 -4.98 3.60 7.01
N ASP A 524 -4.41 2.44 7.34
CA ASP A 524 -4.35 1.29 6.43
C ASP A 524 -5.75 0.77 6.05
N TYR A 525 -6.67 0.72 7.03
CA TYR A 525 -8.06 0.34 6.76
C TYR A 525 -8.71 1.27 5.73
N VAL A 526 -8.47 2.54 5.87
CA VAL A 526 -8.99 3.58 5.02
C VAL A 526 -8.44 3.48 3.60
N GLU A 527 -7.11 3.32 3.46
CA GLU A 527 -6.45 3.16 2.16
C GLU A 527 -6.88 1.87 1.44
N ASN A 528 -7.21 0.82 2.20
CA ASN A 528 -7.54 -0.50 1.67
C ASN A 528 -9.05 -0.84 1.75
N VAL A 529 -9.92 0.13 2.04
CA VAL A 529 -11.38 -0.10 2.20
C VAL A 529 -12.01 -0.85 1.01
N SER A 530 -11.57 -0.55 -0.20
CA SER A 530 -12.04 -1.21 -1.41
C SER A 530 -11.68 -2.70 -1.48
N ARG A 531 -10.58 -3.12 -0.83
CA ARG A 531 -10.18 -4.53 -0.74
C ARG A 531 -11.08 -5.32 0.22
N PHE A 532 -11.66 -4.63 1.21
CA PHE A 532 -12.51 -5.23 2.24
C PHE A 532 -14.01 -5.13 1.93
N GLU A 533 -14.41 -4.68 0.74
CA GLU A 533 -15.82 -4.47 0.37
C GLU A 533 -16.69 -5.73 0.55
N ASN A 534 -16.12 -6.91 0.31
CA ASN A 534 -16.82 -8.20 0.46
C ASN A 534 -16.40 -8.99 1.70
N ALA A 535 -15.53 -8.43 2.54
CA ALA A 535 -15.05 -9.08 3.75
C ALA A 535 -16.02 -8.89 4.90
N THR A 536 -16.14 -9.91 5.75
CA THR A 536 -16.84 -9.80 7.02
C THR A 536 -15.99 -9.02 8.03
N LEU A 537 -16.65 -8.42 9.05
CA LEU A 537 -15.94 -7.69 10.12
C LEU A 537 -14.92 -8.60 10.84
N VAL A 538 -15.22 -9.88 10.99
CA VAL A 538 -14.31 -10.85 11.61
C VAL A 538 -13.05 -11.06 10.75
N GLU A 539 -13.19 -11.21 9.42
CA GLU A 539 -12.05 -11.34 8.50
C GLU A 539 -11.16 -10.09 8.52
N VAL A 540 -11.75 -8.91 8.60
CA VAL A 540 -11.00 -7.65 8.74
C VAL A 540 -10.21 -7.62 10.07
N LEU A 541 -10.81 -8.02 11.17
CA LEU A 541 -10.13 -8.09 12.47
C LEU A 541 -8.98 -9.12 12.45
N ILE A 542 -9.19 -10.28 11.84
CA ILE A 542 -8.16 -11.31 11.68
C ILE A 542 -7.03 -10.81 10.79
N PHE A 543 -7.34 -10.07 9.71
CA PHE A 543 -6.34 -9.44 8.85
C PHE A 543 -5.43 -8.50 9.66
N TYR A 544 -6.00 -7.60 10.50
CA TYR A 544 -5.20 -6.70 11.33
C TYR A 544 -4.46 -7.42 12.45
N TRP A 545 -4.96 -8.54 12.93
CA TRP A 545 -4.21 -9.38 13.86
C TRP A 545 -2.92 -9.94 13.22
N TYR A 546 -2.98 -10.39 11.99
CA TYR A 546 -1.80 -10.84 11.23
C TYR A 546 -0.92 -9.68 10.73
N TYR A 547 -1.48 -8.49 10.58
CA TYR A 547 -0.74 -7.28 10.22
C TYR A 547 0.11 -6.71 11.37
N LEU A 548 -0.33 -6.94 12.61
CA LEU A 548 0.28 -6.36 13.82
C LEU A 548 1.79 -6.67 13.96
N PRO A 549 2.31 -7.91 13.74
CA PRO A 549 3.74 -8.18 13.85
C PRO A 549 4.60 -7.36 12.89
N TRP A 550 4.14 -7.15 11.67
CA TRP A 550 4.81 -6.29 10.68
C TRP A 550 4.84 -4.83 11.16
N LEU A 551 3.72 -4.33 11.63
CA LEU A 551 3.62 -2.99 12.18
C LEU A 551 4.56 -2.78 13.39
N VAL A 552 4.60 -3.75 14.30
CA VAL A 552 5.50 -3.74 15.45
C VAL A 552 6.96 -3.67 15.00
N GLN A 553 7.33 -4.46 14.02
CA GLN A 553 8.70 -4.51 13.50
C GLN A 553 9.15 -3.16 12.92
N ILE A 554 8.30 -2.51 12.12
CA ILE A 554 8.63 -1.24 11.47
C ILE A 554 8.52 -0.06 12.43
N ALA A 555 7.49 -0.03 13.27
CA ALA A 555 7.22 1.10 14.16
C ALA A 555 8.05 1.06 15.46
N SER A 556 8.65 -0.09 15.82
CA SER A 556 9.36 -0.22 17.09
C SER A 556 10.45 0.82 17.32
N PRO A 557 11.32 1.23 16.38
CA PRO A 557 12.33 2.24 16.64
C PRO A 557 11.73 3.60 17.02
N ILE A 558 10.62 3.99 16.35
CA ILE A 558 9.90 5.23 16.64
C ILE A 558 9.29 5.19 18.04
N ILE A 559 8.57 4.10 18.34
CA ILE A 559 7.88 3.90 19.60
C ILE A 559 8.88 3.93 20.75
N ILE A 560 9.99 3.21 20.61
CA ILE A 560 11.04 3.09 21.62
C ILE A 560 11.75 4.42 21.86
N LEU A 561 12.13 5.15 20.80
CA LEU A 561 12.78 6.45 20.95
C LEU A 561 11.86 7.45 21.64
N LEU A 562 10.61 7.57 21.19
CA LEU A 562 9.64 8.47 21.78
C LEU A 562 9.34 8.10 23.23
N ALA A 563 9.21 6.81 23.55
CA ALA A 563 9.04 6.34 24.92
C ALA A 563 10.23 6.72 25.82
N CYS A 564 11.45 6.55 25.32
CA CYS A 564 12.65 6.93 26.04
C CYS A 564 12.70 8.45 26.27
N MET A 565 12.46 9.25 25.25
CA MET A 565 12.53 10.70 25.32
C MET A 565 11.42 11.29 26.21
N LEU A 566 10.20 10.78 26.13
CA LEU A 566 9.09 11.28 26.93
C LEU A 566 9.19 10.83 28.39
N SER A 567 9.65 9.61 28.68
CA SER A 567 9.82 9.14 30.06
C SER A 567 10.90 9.97 30.78
N ILE A 568 12.09 10.12 30.18
CA ILE A 568 13.17 10.93 30.77
C ILE A 568 12.79 12.43 30.79
N GLY A 569 12.14 12.92 29.73
CA GLY A 569 11.67 14.30 29.64
C GLY A 569 10.61 14.65 30.70
N SER A 570 9.74 13.70 31.07
CA SER A 570 8.80 13.83 32.16
C SER A 570 9.52 13.98 33.52
N MET A 571 10.55 13.18 33.74
CA MET A 571 11.36 13.25 34.95
C MET A 571 12.13 14.60 35.03
N ALA A 572 12.62 15.10 33.89
CA ALA A 572 13.25 16.41 33.84
C ALA A 572 12.26 17.55 34.16
N LYS A 573 11.02 17.45 33.66
CA LYS A 573 9.94 18.41 33.94
C LYS A 573 9.60 18.52 35.41
N TRP A 574 9.55 17.39 36.12
CA TRP A 574 9.23 17.32 37.55
C TRP A 574 10.45 17.46 38.47
N ASN A 575 11.62 17.85 37.92
CA ASN A 575 12.93 17.98 38.62
C ASN A 575 13.45 16.65 39.23
N GLU A 576 12.86 15.52 38.92
CA GLU A 576 13.33 14.21 39.42
C GLU A 576 14.73 13.90 38.91
N LEU A 577 14.98 14.20 37.61
CA LEU A 577 16.31 14.05 37.00
C LEU A 577 17.36 14.95 37.65
N THR A 578 16.95 16.19 38.03
CA THR A 578 17.83 17.14 38.74
C THR A 578 18.13 16.62 40.16
N ALA A 579 17.13 16.15 40.89
CA ALA A 579 17.31 15.57 42.19
C ALA A 579 18.24 14.34 42.19
N MET A 580 18.14 13.48 41.17
CA MET A 580 19.05 12.33 40.97
C MET A 580 20.48 12.78 40.70
N LYS A 581 20.68 13.80 39.87
CA LYS A 581 22.00 14.35 39.60
C LYS A 581 22.64 15.03 40.81
N THR A 582 21.85 15.79 41.59
CA THR A 582 22.35 16.43 42.81
C THR A 582 22.67 15.43 43.94
N SER A 583 22.06 14.26 43.95
CA SER A 583 22.41 13.14 44.84
C SER A 583 23.68 12.38 44.39
N GLY A 584 24.43 12.88 43.42
CA GLY A 584 25.70 12.33 42.95
C GLY A 584 25.61 11.26 41.85
N MET A 585 24.42 11.05 41.25
CA MET A 585 24.23 10.03 40.25
C MET A 585 24.67 10.53 38.85
N ASN A 586 25.50 9.73 38.21
CA ASN A 586 25.94 9.99 36.85
C ASN A 586 24.87 9.56 35.82
N VAL A 587 24.86 10.25 34.67
CA VAL A 587 24.00 9.89 33.53
C VAL A 587 24.19 8.45 33.09
N ARG A 588 25.38 7.88 33.26
CA ARG A 588 25.68 6.48 32.96
C ARG A 588 24.89 5.51 33.83
N GLN A 589 24.77 5.78 35.13
CA GLN A 589 24.01 4.95 36.06
C GLN A 589 22.50 5.00 35.74
N LEU A 590 22.00 6.16 35.26
CA LEU A 590 20.64 6.31 34.77
C LEU A 590 20.40 5.54 33.46
N ALA A 591 21.39 5.51 32.57
CA ALA A 591 21.32 4.87 31.26
C ALA A 591 21.35 3.34 31.34
N THR A 592 22.13 2.78 32.25
CA THR A 592 22.43 1.34 32.33
C THR A 592 21.17 0.47 32.34
N PRO A 593 20.11 0.69 33.17
CA PRO A 593 18.93 -0.17 33.15
C PRO A 593 18.13 -0.07 31.86
N LEU A 594 18.11 1.10 31.22
CA LEU A 594 17.44 1.30 29.93
C LEU A 594 18.19 0.65 28.76
N LEU A 595 19.54 0.62 28.83
CA LEU A 595 20.36 -0.07 27.84
C LEU A 595 20.20 -1.60 27.92
N PHE A 596 20.12 -2.16 29.12
CA PHE A 596 19.80 -3.59 29.30
C PHE A 596 18.40 -3.92 28.76
N LEU A 597 17.43 -3.07 29.01
CA LEU A 597 16.09 -3.22 28.43
C LEU A 597 16.14 -3.10 26.89
N GLY A 598 16.99 -2.22 26.37
CA GLY A 598 17.23 -2.07 24.93
C GLY A 598 17.77 -3.34 24.27
N ILE A 599 18.69 -4.04 24.93
CA ILE A 599 19.16 -5.35 24.48
C ILE A 599 18.01 -6.37 24.46
N GLY A 600 17.15 -6.36 25.50
CA GLY A 600 15.95 -7.19 25.54
C GLY A 600 14.96 -6.89 24.40
N LEU A 601 14.72 -5.62 24.10
CA LEU A 601 13.84 -5.19 23.00
C LEU A 601 14.45 -5.50 21.62
N MET A 602 15.78 -5.43 21.48
CA MET A 602 16.49 -5.88 20.29
C MET A 602 16.32 -7.39 20.08
N ALA A 603 16.51 -8.19 21.13
CA ALA A 603 16.32 -9.64 21.08
C ALA A 603 14.86 -10.02 20.76
N LEU A 604 13.90 -9.30 21.34
CA LEU A 604 12.46 -9.47 21.02
C LEU A 604 12.21 -9.15 19.53
N GLY A 605 12.80 -8.08 19.00
CA GLY A 605 12.71 -7.72 17.59
C GLY A 605 13.26 -8.83 16.67
N PHE A 606 14.39 -9.45 17.02
CA PHE A 606 14.91 -10.63 16.31
C PHE A 606 13.92 -11.80 16.35
N TYR A 607 13.39 -12.11 17.53
CA TYR A 607 12.43 -13.20 17.67
C TYR A 607 11.15 -12.98 16.83
N ILE A 608 10.61 -11.75 16.85
CA ILE A 608 9.43 -11.40 16.05
C ILE A 608 9.77 -11.52 14.56
N GLY A 609 10.90 -10.97 14.11
CA GLY A 609 11.32 -10.97 12.72
C GLY A 609 11.60 -12.37 12.15
N GLU A 610 12.07 -13.30 12.99
CA GLU A 610 12.44 -14.67 12.58
C GLU A 610 11.29 -15.67 12.65
N LYS A 611 10.47 -15.60 13.70
CA LYS A 611 9.45 -16.63 13.96
C LYS A 611 8.02 -16.17 13.72
N VAL A 612 7.69 -14.92 14.07
CA VAL A 612 6.30 -14.45 14.05
C VAL A 612 5.95 -13.81 12.72
N LEU A 613 6.81 -12.93 12.22
CA LEU A 613 6.54 -12.12 11.04
C LEU A 613 6.37 -12.94 9.75
N PRO A 614 7.24 -13.93 9.43
CA PRO A 614 7.09 -14.70 8.20
C PRO A 614 5.75 -15.42 8.13
N ASN A 615 5.38 -16.13 9.21
CA ASN A 615 4.12 -16.87 9.29
C ASN A 615 2.90 -15.93 9.19
N SER A 616 2.95 -14.78 9.88
CA SER A 616 1.86 -13.80 9.86
C SER A 616 1.67 -13.19 8.48
N ASN A 617 2.76 -12.91 7.74
CA ASN A 617 2.67 -12.35 6.38
C ASN A 617 2.08 -13.36 5.39
N VAL A 618 2.43 -14.66 5.50
CA VAL A 618 1.84 -15.73 4.66
C VAL A 618 0.33 -15.82 4.92
N LEU A 619 -0.09 -15.92 6.19
CA LEU A 619 -1.51 -16.02 6.56
C LEU A 619 -2.31 -14.76 6.13
N ARG A 620 -1.70 -13.57 6.24
CA ARG A 620 -2.29 -12.33 5.76
C ARG A 620 -2.53 -12.34 4.26
N ARG A 621 -1.55 -12.82 3.47
CA ARG A 621 -1.66 -12.94 2.01
C ARG A 621 -2.76 -13.92 1.62
N GLU A 622 -2.78 -15.11 2.21
CA GLU A 622 -3.80 -16.12 1.96
C GLU A 622 -5.22 -15.59 2.26
N LEU A 623 -5.37 -14.82 3.34
CA LEU A 623 -6.66 -14.21 3.69
C LEU A 623 -7.11 -13.20 2.63
N ILE A 624 -6.22 -12.33 2.13
CA ILE A 624 -6.55 -11.36 1.06
C ILE A 624 -6.93 -12.09 -0.22
N GLU A 625 -6.22 -13.14 -0.58
CA GLU A 625 -6.52 -13.93 -1.77
C GLU A 625 -7.90 -14.60 -1.65
N ASN A 626 -8.24 -15.12 -0.49
CA ASN A 626 -9.55 -15.74 -0.24
C ASN A 626 -10.68 -14.72 -0.31
N ILE A 627 -10.51 -13.50 0.25
CA ILE A 627 -11.47 -12.40 0.12
C ILE A 627 -11.63 -12.01 -1.36
N GLY A 628 -10.54 -11.92 -2.11
CA GLY A 628 -10.56 -11.64 -3.55
C GLY A 628 -11.27 -12.72 -4.37
N LYS A 629 -11.07 -13.99 -4.04
CA LYS A 629 -11.76 -15.13 -4.68
C LYS A 629 -13.27 -15.10 -4.41
N GLN A 630 -13.69 -14.80 -3.19
CA GLN A 630 -15.10 -14.64 -2.84
C GLN A 630 -15.76 -13.46 -3.59
N ALA A 631 -15.03 -12.36 -3.78
CA ALA A 631 -15.48 -11.21 -4.56
C ALA A 631 -15.69 -11.55 -6.04
N SER A 632 -14.79 -12.36 -6.62
CA SER A 632 -14.88 -12.81 -8.01
C SER A 632 -16.03 -13.79 -8.22
N LEU A 633 -16.27 -14.69 -7.26
CA LEU A 633 -17.42 -15.62 -7.26
C LEU A 633 -18.77 -14.87 -7.28
N LYS A 634 -18.89 -13.80 -6.49
CA LYS A 634 -20.12 -12.99 -6.45
C LYS A 634 -20.35 -12.17 -7.72
N LYS A 635 -19.28 -11.76 -8.44
CA LYS A 635 -19.39 -10.92 -9.66
C LYS A 635 -19.57 -11.73 -10.95
N THR A 636 -18.96 -12.90 -11.10
CA THR A 636 -18.89 -13.60 -12.38
C THR A 636 -19.49 -15.00 -12.36
N GLY A 637 -19.87 -15.54 -11.20
CA GLY A 637 -20.41 -16.92 -11.10
C GLY A 637 -19.39 -18.03 -11.41
N SER A 638 -18.15 -17.67 -11.71
CA SER A 638 -17.07 -18.62 -12.00
C SER A 638 -15.76 -18.17 -11.38
N VAL A 639 -15.17 -19.05 -10.60
CA VAL A 639 -13.76 -18.89 -10.15
C VAL A 639 -12.87 -19.37 -11.28
N HIS A 640 -12.25 -18.46 -12.00
CA HIS A 640 -11.09 -18.74 -12.83
C HIS A 640 -9.85 -18.01 -12.30
N VAL A 641 -9.37 -18.41 -11.13
CA VAL A 641 -7.96 -18.28 -10.77
C VAL A 641 -7.49 -19.69 -10.45
N ASN A 642 -7.24 -20.45 -11.50
CA ASN A 642 -6.54 -21.72 -11.39
C ASN A 642 -5.06 -21.39 -11.19
N GLN A 643 -4.58 -21.39 -9.96
CA GLN A 643 -3.14 -21.44 -9.65
C GLN A 643 -2.46 -22.69 -10.28
N GLU A 644 -3.24 -23.63 -10.73
CA GLU A 644 -2.82 -24.89 -11.35
C GLU A 644 -2.55 -24.78 -12.86
N TYR A 645 -2.86 -23.63 -13.53
CA TYR A 645 -2.74 -23.44 -14.96
C TYR A 645 -1.89 -22.23 -15.33
N ARG A 646 -0.87 -22.44 -16.18
CA ARG A 646 -0.04 -21.34 -16.73
C ARG A 646 0.10 -21.48 -18.23
N ARG A 647 -0.01 -20.35 -18.95
CA ARG A 647 0.31 -20.26 -20.39
C ARG A 647 1.72 -19.73 -20.61
N ASP A 648 2.35 -20.24 -21.69
CA ASP A 648 3.67 -19.80 -22.14
C ASP A 648 4.72 -19.79 -21.00
N PHE A 649 4.78 -20.91 -20.26
CA PHE A 649 5.61 -21.04 -19.07
C PHE A 649 7.02 -21.52 -19.47
N TYR A 650 8.04 -20.75 -19.06
CA TYR A 650 9.44 -21.13 -19.23
C TYR A 650 10.01 -21.59 -17.88
N TYR A 651 10.73 -22.71 -17.93
CA TYR A 651 11.44 -23.24 -16.78
C TYR A 651 12.93 -23.46 -17.12
N PHE A 652 13.83 -22.90 -16.28
CA PHE A 652 15.26 -23.05 -16.41
C PHE A 652 15.71 -24.23 -15.54
N GLY A 653 16.03 -25.38 -16.15
CA GLY A 653 16.48 -26.56 -15.43
C GLY A 653 17.90 -26.37 -14.89
N ASP A 654 18.78 -25.86 -15.72
CA ASP A 654 20.16 -25.48 -15.41
C ASP A 654 20.65 -24.42 -16.43
N GLU A 655 21.94 -24.03 -16.37
CA GLU A 655 22.50 -23.03 -17.30
C GLU A 655 22.47 -23.46 -18.77
N ARG A 656 22.30 -24.75 -19.05
CA ARG A 656 22.33 -25.33 -20.41
C ARG A 656 20.96 -25.63 -20.95
N ASN A 657 19.98 -25.99 -20.07
CA ASN A 657 18.68 -26.50 -20.44
C ASN A 657 17.55 -25.53 -20.12
N ILE A 658 16.79 -25.15 -21.13
CA ILE A 658 15.57 -24.34 -20.99
C ILE A 658 14.40 -25.19 -21.49
N TYR A 659 13.34 -25.19 -20.71
CA TYR A 659 12.08 -25.83 -21.00
C TYR A 659 11.01 -24.77 -21.24
N PHE A 660 10.17 -25.02 -22.21
CA PHE A 660 8.97 -24.23 -22.47
C PHE A 660 7.74 -25.12 -22.49
N PHE A 661 6.68 -24.64 -21.87
CA PHE A 661 5.39 -25.29 -21.80
C PHE A 661 4.32 -24.29 -22.23
N LYS A 662 3.61 -24.54 -23.31
CA LYS A 662 2.61 -23.61 -23.81
C LYS A 662 1.41 -23.54 -22.87
N ASP A 663 0.87 -24.69 -22.48
CA ASP A 663 -0.24 -24.83 -21.56
C ASP A 663 0.19 -25.82 -20.45
N PHE A 664 0.53 -25.30 -19.28
CA PHE A 664 1.07 -26.07 -18.16
C PHE A 664 0.02 -26.20 -17.05
N ARG A 665 -0.22 -27.43 -16.59
CA ARG A 665 -1.10 -27.74 -15.45
C ARG A 665 -0.31 -28.47 -14.37
N THR A 666 -0.41 -28.00 -13.14
CA THR A 666 0.28 -28.62 -11.99
C THR A 666 -0.44 -29.89 -11.52
N ASN A 667 -1.77 -29.92 -11.59
CA ASN A 667 -2.57 -31.04 -11.19
C ASN A 667 -3.66 -31.36 -12.26
N PRO A 668 -3.64 -32.52 -12.97
CA PRO A 668 -2.52 -33.48 -13.02
C PRO A 668 -1.30 -32.86 -13.72
N GLY A 669 -0.08 -33.27 -13.36
CA GLY A 669 1.17 -32.76 -13.96
C GLY A 669 1.23 -33.03 -15.47
N ARG A 670 0.62 -32.14 -16.26
CA ARG A 670 0.50 -32.22 -17.73
C ARG A 670 0.81 -30.88 -18.37
N ALA A 671 1.42 -30.94 -19.53
CA ALA A 671 1.63 -29.77 -20.37
C ALA A 671 1.40 -30.08 -21.84
N GLU A 672 0.93 -29.12 -22.60
CA GLU A 672 0.76 -29.21 -24.05
C GLU A 672 1.81 -28.33 -24.75
N LYS A 673 2.25 -28.79 -25.94
CA LYS A 673 3.26 -28.12 -26.78
C LYS A 673 4.49 -27.75 -25.99
N VAL A 674 5.30 -28.75 -25.70
CA VAL A 674 6.51 -28.63 -24.88
C VAL A 674 7.74 -28.64 -25.75
N TRP A 675 8.73 -27.83 -25.43
CA TRP A 675 10.05 -28.02 -26.01
C TRP A 675 11.17 -27.83 -24.95
N ARG A 676 12.28 -28.51 -25.19
CA ARG A 676 13.53 -28.37 -24.41
C ARG A 676 14.65 -27.97 -25.36
N GLU A 677 15.40 -26.97 -25.01
CA GLU A 677 16.62 -26.55 -25.70
C GLU A 677 17.83 -26.75 -24.81
N THR A 678 18.84 -27.45 -25.36
CA THR A 678 20.13 -27.64 -24.71
C THR A 678 21.20 -26.87 -25.50
N VAL A 679 21.84 -25.90 -24.83
CA VAL A 679 22.88 -25.04 -25.43
C VAL A 679 24.24 -25.42 -24.86
N GLN A 680 25.22 -25.56 -25.74
CA GLN A 680 26.60 -25.92 -25.39
C GLN A 680 27.59 -25.02 -26.16
N GLY A 681 28.48 -24.34 -25.44
CA GLY A 681 29.49 -23.47 -26.06
C GLY A 681 28.94 -22.27 -26.84
N GLY A 682 27.68 -21.82 -26.55
CA GLY A 682 27.05 -20.70 -27.26
C GLY A 682 26.28 -21.10 -28.53
N THR A 683 26.21 -22.38 -28.83
CA THR A 683 25.43 -22.95 -29.94
C THR A 683 24.35 -23.89 -29.41
N LEU A 684 23.27 -24.07 -30.17
CA LEU A 684 22.21 -25.02 -29.82
C LEU A 684 22.68 -26.45 -30.14
N ALA A 685 22.87 -27.26 -29.10
CA ALA A 685 23.32 -28.65 -29.26
C ALA A 685 22.17 -29.63 -29.51
N GLN A 686 21.01 -29.44 -28.86
CA GLN A 686 19.85 -30.30 -28.99
C GLN A 686 18.55 -29.51 -28.77
N LYS A 687 17.53 -29.85 -29.56
CA LYS A 687 16.16 -29.36 -29.35
C LYS A 687 15.20 -30.55 -29.36
N ILE A 688 14.42 -30.67 -28.31
CA ILE A 688 13.32 -31.66 -28.23
C ILE A 688 12.03 -30.86 -28.33
N VAL A 689 11.12 -31.35 -29.17
CA VAL A 689 9.77 -30.79 -29.31
C VAL A 689 8.77 -31.95 -29.14
N ALA A 690 7.77 -31.75 -28.30
CA ALA A 690 6.73 -32.74 -28.06
C ALA A 690 5.35 -32.07 -27.99
N GLU A 691 4.32 -32.80 -28.46
CA GLU A 691 2.94 -32.28 -28.37
C GLU A 691 2.42 -32.28 -26.93
N ARG A 692 2.88 -33.19 -26.08
CA ARG A 692 2.48 -33.29 -24.69
C ARG A 692 3.66 -33.65 -23.78
N ALA A 693 3.55 -33.26 -22.51
CA ALA A 693 4.38 -33.78 -21.45
C ALA A 693 3.52 -34.21 -20.26
N GLU A 694 3.83 -35.34 -19.66
CA GLU A 694 3.17 -35.87 -18.47
C GLU A 694 4.19 -36.23 -17.39
N PHE A 695 3.85 -35.88 -16.13
CA PHE A 695 4.65 -36.25 -14.99
C PHE A 695 4.11 -37.54 -14.37
N LYS A 696 4.92 -38.63 -14.45
CA LYS A 696 4.59 -39.95 -13.89
C LYS A 696 5.84 -40.55 -13.25
N ASN A 697 5.66 -41.29 -12.16
CA ASN A 697 6.76 -41.99 -11.47
C ASN A 697 7.98 -41.11 -11.16
N ASN A 698 7.72 -39.88 -10.72
CA ASN A 698 8.76 -38.90 -10.37
C ASN A 698 9.66 -38.47 -11.54
N SER A 699 9.17 -38.56 -12.76
CA SER A 699 9.88 -38.22 -13.99
C SER A 699 8.94 -37.62 -15.03
N TRP A 700 9.46 -36.73 -15.88
CA TRP A 700 8.72 -36.18 -17.01
C TRP A 700 8.85 -37.08 -18.25
N TYR A 701 7.76 -37.32 -18.89
CA TYR A 701 7.65 -38.05 -20.16
C TYR A 701 7.13 -37.14 -21.25
N PHE A 702 7.91 -36.94 -22.29
CA PHE A 702 7.51 -36.25 -23.50
C PHE A 702 6.85 -37.23 -24.45
N ILE A 703 5.68 -36.88 -25.01
CA ILE A 703 4.82 -37.74 -25.81
C ILE A 703 4.62 -37.09 -27.17
N ASP A 704 4.68 -37.88 -28.22
CA ASP A 704 4.50 -37.49 -29.62
C ASP A 704 5.46 -36.37 -30.04
N GLY A 705 6.73 -36.71 -30.18
CA GLY A 705 7.73 -35.68 -30.39
C GLY A 705 8.92 -36.05 -31.28
N SER A 706 9.84 -35.10 -31.38
CA SER A 706 11.10 -35.27 -32.12
C SER A 706 12.29 -34.70 -31.35
N VAL A 707 13.40 -35.37 -31.44
CA VAL A 707 14.71 -34.91 -30.98
C VAL A 707 15.50 -34.48 -32.20
N ARG A 708 15.97 -33.24 -32.19
CA ARG A 708 16.95 -32.72 -33.16
C ARG A 708 18.30 -32.48 -32.44
N THR A 709 19.32 -33.13 -32.95
CA THR A 709 20.71 -32.94 -32.50
C THR A 709 21.45 -32.17 -33.59
N PHE A 710 22.16 -31.14 -33.18
CA PHE A 710 22.91 -30.24 -34.06
C PHE A 710 24.40 -30.48 -33.87
N ASP A 711 25.05 -30.99 -34.93
CA ASP A 711 26.47 -31.08 -35.04
C ASP A 711 27.02 -30.02 -35.99
N LYS A 712 28.31 -29.78 -36.02
CA LYS A 712 28.89 -28.68 -36.83
C LYS A 712 28.46 -28.67 -38.28
N ASN A 713 28.14 -29.83 -38.87
CA ASN A 713 27.77 -29.96 -40.28
C ASN A 713 26.51 -30.81 -40.56
N SER A 714 25.84 -31.33 -39.58
CA SER A 714 24.68 -32.20 -39.77
C SER A 714 23.62 -31.96 -38.67
N ALA A 715 22.36 -32.09 -39.05
CA ALA A 715 21.23 -32.10 -38.10
C ALA A 715 20.57 -33.47 -38.17
N GLY A 716 20.65 -34.22 -37.10
CA GLY A 716 19.95 -35.50 -36.96
C GLY A 716 18.54 -35.28 -36.43
N LEU A 717 17.53 -35.90 -37.06
CA LEU A 717 16.13 -35.90 -36.57
C LEU A 717 15.76 -37.35 -36.20
N VAL A 718 15.31 -37.52 -34.94
CA VAL A 718 14.78 -38.77 -34.44
C VAL A 718 13.37 -38.51 -33.91
N GLN A 719 12.38 -39.22 -34.43
CA GLN A 719 11.03 -39.16 -33.89
C GLN A 719 10.86 -40.17 -32.76
N PHE A 720 10.03 -39.88 -31.79
CA PHE A 720 9.71 -40.75 -30.66
C PHE A 720 8.24 -40.65 -30.31
N ASP A 721 7.64 -41.76 -29.89
CA ASP A 721 6.29 -41.77 -29.33
C ASP A 721 6.30 -41.39 -27.85
N THR A 722 7.31 -41.80 -27.10
CA THR A 722 7.50 -41.46 -25.69
C THR A 722 8.99 -41.36 -25.35
N LEU A 723 9.39 -40.28 -24.74
CA LEU A 723 10.76 -40.04 -24.31
C LEU A 723 10.76 -39.61 -22.84
N GLN A 724 11.46 -40.37 -22.00
CA GLN A 724 11.70 -39.96 -20.61
C GLN A 724 12.78 -38.87 -20.54
N ASP A 725 12.46 -37.74 -19.93
CA ASP A 725 13.46 -36.70 -19.65
C ASP A 725 14.19 -36.99 -18.34
N THR A 726 15.45 -37.37 -18.45
CA THR A 726 16.33 -37.69 -17.31
C THR A 726 16.90 -36.45 -16.63
N LEU A 727 16.81 -35.27 -17.30
CA LEU A 727 17.37 -34.00 -16.81
C LEU A 727 16.38 -33.22 -15.95
N LEU A 728 15.08 -33.35 -16.22
CA LEU A 728 14.02 -32.65 -15.49
C LEU A 728 13.46 -33.55 -14.36
N LYS A 729 14.06 -33.41 -13.17
CA LYS A 729 13.66 -34.18 -11.97
C LYS A 729 12.78 -33.43 -10.98
N VAL A 730 12.21 -32.33 -11.41
CA VAL A 730 11.45 -31.42 -10.54
C VAL A 730 9.97 -31.72 -10.68
N SER A 731 9.25 -31.76 -9.55
CA SER A 731 7.81 -32.01 -9.56
C SER A 731 7.04 -30.81 -10.17
N PRO A 732 5.84 -31.02 -10.77
CA PRO A 732 5.04 -29.93 -11.31
C PRO A 732 4.73 -28.84 -10.30
N SER A 733 4.49 -29.18 -9.05
CA SER A 733 4.27 -28.26 -7.94
C SER A 733 5.51 -27.43 -7.61
N ASP A 734 6.70 -28.05 -7.66
CA ASP A 734 7.97 -27.35 -7.40
C ASP A 734 8.42 -26.45 -8.55
N MET A 735 7.93 -26.70 -9.77
CA MET A 735 8.18 -25.82 -10.92
C MET A 735 7.41 -24.49 -10.80
N VAL A 736 6.24 -24.52 -10.18
CA VAL A 736 5.33 -23.39 -9.96
C VAL A 736 5.47 -22.88 -8.51
N VAL A 737 6.65 -22.96 -7.93
CA VAL A 737 6.88 -22.38 -6.59
C VAL A 737 6.49 -20.92 -6.63
N GLU A 738 5.49 -20.52 -5.84
CA GLU A 738 5.25 -19.13 -5.48
C GLU A 738 6.54 -18.57 -4.90
N ILE A 739 7.11 -17.58 -5.58
CA ILE A 739 8.26 -16.86 -5.04
C ILE A 739 7.73 -16.11 -3.82
N LYS A 740 7.94 -16.68 -2.64
CA LYS A 740 7.66 -15.99 -1.38
C LYS A 740 8.46 -14.68 -1.40
N SER A 741 7.82 -13.59 -1.02
CA SER A 741 8.54 -12.33 -0.86
C SER A 741 9.60 -12.47 0.25
N PRO A 742 10.72 -11.73 0.22
CA PRO A 742 11.72 -11.77 1.28
C PRO A 742 11.15 -11.52 2.68
N GLU A 743 10.04 -10.78 2.77
CA GLU A 743 9.34 -10.50 4.03
C GLU A 743 8.57 -11.70 4.59
N GLU A 744 8.27 -12.70 3.75
CA GLU A 744 7.56 -13.94 4.11
C GLU A 744 8.51 -15.08 4.45
N MET A 745 9.81 -14.87 4.29
CA MET A 745 10.85 -15.85 4.61
C MET A 745 11.49 -15.50 5.96
N SER A 746 11.85 -16.51 6.74
CA SER A 746 12.77 -16.34 7.86
C SER A 746 14.19 -16.01 7.35
N TYR A 747 15.10 -15.61 8.23
CA TYR A 747 16.50 -15.38 7.85
C TYR A 747 17.14 -16.62 7.21
N TRP A 748 16.92 -17.80 7.80
CA TRP A 748 17.49 -19.05 7.30
C TRP A 748 16.86 -19.49 5.97
N GLU A 749 15.56 -19.32 5.82
CA GLU A 749 14.88 -19.60 4.55
C GLU A 749 15.37 -18.66 3.44
N LEU A 750 15.50 -17.37 3.73
CA LEU A 750 16.00 -16.38 2.78
C LEU A 750 17.48 -16.64 2.43
N ASN A 751 18.32 -17.03 3.42
CA ASN A 751 19.70 -17.39 3.15
C ASN A 751 19.82 -18.62 2.23
N ASN A 752 19.02 -19.66 2.48
CA ASN A 752 18.94 -20.84 1.62
C ASN A 752 18.44 -20.49 0.22
N PHE A 753 17.46 -19.57 0.13
CA PHE A 753 16.96 -19.08 -1.14
C PHE A 753 18.05 -18.33 -1.91
N VAL A 754 18.80 -17.44 -1.25
CA VAL A 754 19.94 -16.71 -1.83
C VAL A 754 20.99 -17.68 -2.38
N GLU A 755 21.34 -18.72 -1.62
CA GLU A 755 22.33 -19.73 -2.07
C GLU A 755 21.84 -20.54 -3.28
N LYS A 756 20.57 -20.94 -3.29
CA LYS A 756 19.96 -21.63 -4.43
C LYS A 756 19.91 -20.74 -5.68
N THR A 757 19.51 -19.48 -5.51
CA THR A 757 19.42 -18.48 -6.59
C THR A 757 20.79 -18.14 -7.14
N ARG A 758 21.81 -18.01 -6.27
CA ARG A 758 23.20 -17.83 -6.67
C ARG A 758 23.74 -18.99 -7.51
N ARG A 759 23.44 -20.24 -7.13
CA ARG A 759 23.83 -21.43 -7.88
C ARG A 759 23.21 -21.48 -9.28
N ARG A 760 22.05 -20.84 -9.50
CA ARG A 760 21.41 -20.69 -10.80
C ARG A 760 22.05 -19.59 -11.66
N GLY A 761 22.99 -18.79 -11.12
CA GLY A 761 23.63 -17.69 -11.83
C GLY A 761 22.78 -16.41 -11.89
N GLU A 762 21.70 -16.33 -11.12
CA GLU A 762 20.83 -15.16 -11.05
C GLU A 762 21.43 -14.08 -10.13
N ASP A 763 21.07 -12.81 -10.33
CA ASP A 763 21.49 -11.74 -9.42
C ASP A 763 20.80 -11.90 -8.06
N VAL A 764 21.62 -11.96 -7.02
CA VAL A 764 21.19 -12.11 -5.63
C VAL A 764 21.33 -10.84 -4.81
N SER A 765 21.72 -9.71 -5.43
CA SER A 765 22.01 -8.45 -4.73
C SER A 765 20.86 -7.98 -3.89
N LYS A 766 19.66 -7.98 -4.46
CA LYS A 766 18.40 -7.64 -3.78
C LYS A 766 18.14 -8.51 -2.56
N TYR A 767 18.19 -9.82 -2.74
CA TYR A 767 17.91 -10.78 -1.66
C TYR A 767 18.97 -10.75 -0.56
N LYS A 768 20.25 -10.54 -0.91
CA LYS A 768 21.34 -10.38 0.06
C LYS A 768 21.19 -9.07 0.86
N ALA A 769 20.83 -7.97 0.21
CA ALA A 769 20.59 -6.71 0.89
C ALA A 769 19.47 -6.87 1.93
N GLN A 770 18.34 -7.49 1.54
CA GLN A 770 17.23 -7.79 2.43
C GLN A 770 17.63 -8.74 3.57
N LEU A 771 18.46 -9.75 3.30
CA LEU A 771 18.96 -10.69 4.30
C LEU A 771 19.74 -9.95 5.40
N TYR A 772 20.69 -9.08 5.02
CA TYR A 772 21.47 -8.31 5.98
C TYR A 772 20.61 -7.25 6.69
N PHE A 773 19.61 -6.70 6.01
CA PHE A 773 18.70 -5.72 6.61
C PHE A 773 17.80 -6.35 7.69
N LYS A 774 17.40 -7.62 7.55
CA LYS A 774 16.68 -8.36 8.61
C LYS A 774 17.48 -8.41 9.93
N LEU A 775 18.80 -8.44 9.86
CA LEU A 775 19.65 -8.38 11.04
C LEU A 775 19.84 -6.93 11.53
N ALA A 776 19.92 -5.97 10.63
CA ALA A 776 20.16 -4.58 10.96
C ALA A 776 18.94 -3.92 11.65
N LEU A 777 17.72 -4.28 11.25
CA LEU A 777 16.50 -3.64 11.71
C LEU A 777 16.25 -3.77 13.24
N PRO A 778 16.38 -4.95 13.89
CA PRO A 778 16.24 -5.04 15.35
C PRO A 778 17.34 -4.28 16.11
N VAL A 779 18.54 -4.14 15.56
CA VAL A 779 19.63 -3.38 16.18
C VAL A 779 19.31 -1.89 16.27
N MET A 780 18.48 -1.34 15.38
CA MET A 780 17.97 0.02 15.47
C MET A 780 17.33 0.29 16.83
N ASN A 781 16.60 -0.68 17.41
CA ASN A 781 15.92 -0.53 18.71
C ASN A 781 16.90 -0.20 19.85
N PHE A 782 18.07 -0.78 19.83
CA PHE A 782 19.13 -0.48 20.80
C PHE A 782 19.75 0.90 20.57
N ILE A 783 20.03 1.24 19.30
CA ILE A 783 20.66 2.52 18.94
C ILE A 783 19.74 3.71 19.29
N VAL A 784 18.43 3.59 19.05
CA VAL A 784 17.49 4.67 19.36
C VAL A 784 17.32 4.90 20.86
N ILE A 785 17.46 3.87 21.71
CA ILE A 785 17.50 4.04 23.17
C ILE A 785 18.73 4.86 23.56
N LEU A 786 19.89 4.51 23.03
CA LEU A 786 21.13 5.24 23.30
C LEU A 786 21.04 6.70 22.89
N LEU A 787 20.44 6.98 21.71
CA LEU A 787 20.12 8.34 21.24
C LEU A 787 19.15 9.06 22.18
N GLY A 788 18.04 8.40 22.53
CA GLY A 788 17.00 8.95 23.39
C GLY A 788 17.52 9.37 24.75
N ILE A 789 18.31 8.53 25.40
CA ILE A 789 18.98 8.84 26.67
C ILE A 789 19.91 10.05 26.52
N SER A 790 20.77 10.04 25.50
CA SER A 790 21.80 11.04 25.28
C SER A 790 21.23 12.47 25.06
N ILE A 791 20.10 12.55 24.38
CA ILE A 791 19.43 13.81 24.08
C ILE A 791 18.60 14.28 25.29
N SER A 792 17.82 13.35 25.87
CA SER A 792 16.90 13.69 26.96
C SER A 792 17.62 14.06 28.26
N ALA A 793 18.79 13.49 28.50
CA ALA A 793 19.61 13.82 29.69
C ALA A 793 20.03 15.29 29.76
N ARG A 794 20.02 16.02 28.62
CA ARG A 794 20.35 17.46 28.52
C ARG A 794 19.13 18.36 28.47
N ALA A 795 17.93 17.79 28.31
CA ALA A 795 16.72 18.58 28.21
C ALA A 795 16.38 19.26 29.53
N GLY A 796 16.21 20.57 29.47
CA GLY A 796 15.75 21.39 30.59
C GLY A 796 14.22 21.26 30.80
N ARG A 797 13.69 22.00 31.78
CA ARG A 797 12.26 22.02 32.21
C ARG A 797 11.22 22.26 31.11
N LYS A 798 11.56 22.93 30.04
CA LYS A 798 10.63 23.30 28.94
C LYS A 798 10.49 22.22 27.86
N GLY A 799 11.06 21.01 28.01
CA GLY A 799 11.48 20.15 26.89
C GLY A 799 10.55 19.09 26.38
N GLY A 800 9.39 18.79 26.99
CA GLY A 800 8.60 17.60 26.60
C GLY A 800 8.13 17.61 25.13
N ALA A 801 7.58 18.71 24.64
CA ALA A 801 7.14 18.84 23.24
C ALA A 801 8.32 18.95 22.27
N VAL A 802 9.38 19.68 22.67
CA VAL A 802 10.62 19.80 21.87
C VAL A 802 11.30 18.45 21.72
N LEU A 803 11.40 17.69 22.82
CA LEU A 803 11.96 16.33 22.79
C LEU A 803 11.15 15.41 21.92
N PHE A 804 9.83 15.48 21.95
CA PHE A 804 8.98 14.70 21.07
C PHE A 804 9.26 15.01 19.59
N GLY A 805 9.32 16.29 19.22
CA GLY A 805 9.63 16.71 17.85
C GLY A 805 11.02 16.27 17.38
N ILE A 806 12.05 16.47 18.24
CA ILE A 806 13.43 16.03 17.95
C ILE A 806 13.48 14.50 17.80
N GLY A 807 12.81 13.76 18.68
CA GLY A 807 12.77 12.30 18.62
C GLY A 807 12.17 11.79 17.31
N LEU A 808 11.08 12.39 16.91
CA LEU A 808 10.43 12.04 15.66
C LEU A 808 11.33 12.35 14.46
N LEU A 809 11.91 13.53 14.38
CA LEU A 809 12.82 13.95 13.31
C LEU A 809 14.04 13.03 13.21
N LEU A 810 14.64 12.67 14.35
CA LEU A 810 15.78 11.76 14.38
C LEU A 810 15.43 10.35 13.91
N THR A 811 14.30 9.79 14.40
CA THR A 811 13.90 8.44 13.98
C THR A 811 13.66 8.37 12.48
N PHE A 812 13.07 9.38 11.95
CA PHE A 812 12.82 9.45 10.51
C PHE A 812 14.10 9.63 9.69
N SER A 813 14.94 10.57 10.07
CA SER A 813 16.23 10.71 9.39
C SER A 813 16.99 9.39 9.40
N TYR A 814 16.95 8.67 10.53
CA TYR A 814 17.53 7.35 10.67
C TYR A 814 16.91 6.35 9.69
N TRP A 815 15.56 6.31 9.68
CA TRP A 815 14.83 5.38 8.83
C TRP A 815 15.07 5.67 7.33
N ILE A 816 14.97 6.94 6.90
CA ILE A 816 15.26 7.33 5.51
C ILE A 816 16.67 6.93 5.11
N ILE A 817 17.67 7.26 5.90
CA ILE A 817 19.06 6.96 5.58
C ILE A 817 19.28 5.45 5.49
N SER A 818 18.63 4.66 6.36
CA SER A 818 18.68 3.20 6.29
C SER A 818 18.02 2.65 5.03
N GLN A 819 16.87 3.21 4.62
CA GLN A 819 16.19 2.82 3.38
C GLN A 819 16.99 3.20 2.13
N PHE A 820 17.59 4.38 2.09
CA PHE A 820 18.48 4.74 0.99
C PHE A 820 19.65 3.75 0.86
N GLY A 821 20.31 3.40 1.99
CA GLY A 821 21.36 2.41 2.00
C GLY A 821 20.89 1.06 1.46
N LEU A 822 19.73 0.59 1.91
CA LEU A 822 19.14 -0.67 1.47
C LEU A 822 18.85 -0.65 -0.04
N VAL A 823 18.19 0.38 -0.56
CA VAL A 823 17.82 0.46 -1.98
C VAL A 823 19.05 0.57 -2.90
N PHE A 824 20.08 1.31 -2.52
CA PHE A 824 21.36 1.33 -3.28
C PHE A 824 22.02 -0.06 -3.32
N ALA A 825 21.92 -0.82 -2.24
CA ALA A 825 22.43 -2.17 -2.18
C ALA A 825 21.60 -3.17 -3.00
N GLU A 826 20.28 -3.06 -2.99
CA GLU A 826 19.37 -3.86 -3.80
C GLU A 826 19.61 -3.69 -5.30
N ASN A 827 19.95 -2.47 -5.73
CA ASN A 827 20.29 -2.15 -7.11
C ASN A 827 21.77 -2.44 -7.47
N GLY A 828 22.51 -3.08 -6.58
CA GLY A 828 23.91 -3.47 -6.85
C GLY A 828 24.91 -2.32 -6.94
N GLN A 829 24.54 -1.07 -6.56
CA GLN A 829 25.41 0.11 -6.60
C GLN A 829 26.44 0.11 -5.47
N ILE A 830 26.07 -0.46 -4.33
CA ILE A 830 26.95 -0.64 -3.18
C ILE A 830 26.87 -2.08 -2.66
N SER A 831 27.87 -2.50 -1.90
CA SER A 831 27.86 -3.82 -1.28
C SER A 831 26.62 -4.03 -0.40
N PRO A 832 25.92 -5.18 -0.47
CA PRO A 832 24.74 -5.50 0.33
C PRO A 832 24.91 -5.30 1.83
N ILE A 833 26.09 -5.62 2.36
CA ILE A 833 26.41 -5.43 3.79
C ILE A 833 26.48 -3.94 4.13
N ILE A 834 27.23 -3.17 3.33
CA ILE A 834 27.40 -1.72 3.59
C ILE A 834 26.04 -1.03 3.53
N GLY A 835 25.25 -1.31 2.51
CA GLY A 835 23.94 -0.67 2.37
C GLY A 835 22.99 -0.97 3.51
N ALA A 836 22.87 -2.23 3.92
CA ALA A 836 21.98 -2.63 5.00
C ALA A 836 22.39 -2.06 6.39
N TRP A 837 23.68 -1.86 6.63
CA TRP A 837 24.22 -1.38 7.91
C TRP A 837 24.57 0.11 7.92
N PHE A 838 24.45 0.81 6.81
CA PHE A 838 24.86 2.22 6.68
C PHE A 838 24.18 3.13 7.70
N GLY A 839 22.85 3.07 7.79
CA GLY A 839 22.09 3.84 8.77
C GLY A 839 22.49 3.52 10.21
N ASN A 840 22.60 2.22 10.54
CA ASN A 840 23.00 1.79 11.88
C ASN A 840 24.39 2.30 12.27
N SER A 841 25.35 2.21 11.37
CA SER A 841 26.74 2.68 11.63
C SER A 841 26.79 4.18 11.85
N LEU A 842 26.10 4.96 11.02
CA LEU A 842 26.06 6.43 11.14
C LEU A 842 25.40 6.86 12.45
N PHE A 843 24.20 6.33 12.73
CA PHE A 843 23.47 6.73 13.94
C PHE A 843 24.06 6.17 15.23
N LEU A 844 24.76 5.04 15.18
CA LEU A 844 25.53 4.56 16.32
C LEU A 844 26.69 5.50 16.64
N MET A 845 27.44 5.99 15.64
CA MET A 845 28.50 6.99 15.85
C MET A 845 27.94 8.26 16.47
N ILE A 846 26.82 8.78 15.95
CA ILE A 846 26.15 9.97 16.50
C ILE A 846 25.70 9.70 17.95
N ALA A 847 25.10 8.55 18.21
CA ALA A 847 24.62 8.17 19.54
C ALA A 847 25.77 8.07 20.57
N LEU A 848 26.86 7.44 20.20
CA LEU A 848 28.04 7.31 21.05
C LEU A 848 28.70 8.68 21.31
N PHE A 849 28.83 9.52 20.29
CA PHE A 849 29.36 10.89 20.43
C PHE A 849 28.50 11.71 21.41
N LEU A 850 27.17 11.70 21.24
CA LEU A 850 26.25 12.40 22.12
C LEU A 850 26.27 11.82 23.55
N TYR A 851 26.37 10.49 23.69
CA TYR A 851 26.44 9.82 24.97
C TYR A 851 27.70 10.18 25.74
N MET A 852 28.86 10.13 25.10
CA MET A 852 30.15 10.55 25.70
C MET A 852 30.13 12.01 26.16
N ARG A 853 29.48 12.87 25.36
CA ARG A 853 29.36 14.30 25.72
C ARG A 853 28.29 14.57 26.79
N ALA A 854 27.27 13.69 26.92
CA ALA A 854 26.23 13.80 27.98
C ALA A 854 26.72 13.28 29.33
N SER A 855 27.73 12.41 29.33
CA SER A 855 28.27 11.82 30.57
C SER A 855 29.28 12.71 31.29
N LYS A 856 29.74 13.79 30.66
CA LYS A 856 30.51 14.88 31.27
C LYS A 856 29.57 15.97 31.83
#